data_9d4cca793d1d56973d3ba4a38aad6b2e
#
_entry.id   9d4cca793d1d56973d3ba4a38aad6b2e
#
_cell.length_a   1.000
_cell.length_b   1.000
_cell.length_c   1.000
_cell.angle_alpha   90.00
_cell.angle_beta   90.00
_cell.angle_gamma   90.00
#
_symmetry.space_group_name_H-M   'P 1'
#
loop_
_entity.id
_entity.type
_entity.pdbx_description
1 polymer ?
#
loop_
_entity_poly.entity_id
_entity_poly.type
_entity_poly.pdbx_seq_one_letter_code
_entity_poly.pdbx_strand_id
1 'polypeptide(L)'
;MAEKNHVSMISYEREPWFGKLITNYFSGASKFCFLNGNVRDRVLLKAAGREAIAIETKASSYLEFYDIIDYLTWQLTEGIKSRFNAVICYSLTRGFYIRNSSNHSNNTDFFSNIGFNAPIIQVKPGEKYKEPQRPVLPGNDALQIIGQLLRQNQRIAVIIDHAEMIVPRNTFSNIHHEKLPFLEMLKDYSYDPAIYQSENLLILISENIADVETMLFQGQFVQDIMIDMPDKGKRLNYLMYLSALSAENTSEENFRKLPEIAENDFPGEHNGLDSLSRAMNGFTLSSIDTFIRRIQTYNIQKKTEGASRKKTINRKEVNLHRKKAIASDSAQLLQEVIPRGGFECVGGLAHIQEYFKDIAQKILDGQLNTVPKAILLAGPPGTGKSILAEALAKDARIPMVKMTNIRDKYVGESERKLELVLNTLLAWQPILVFIDEIDQVLGQRVTSQEQGSATKSEARMFGRLLEFLGDDKHRGKVVWIGATNRPDQMDDAMLRRFDRKFPVLLPYESNNRKKILEAFKDGTIKDLGYAEGLDLDEVATLMDGYTGSEMEQIIINAMSAQPQNSTPQTKKIVLNKDDIRDATDKFIASRNEDMYLLQSLLALDMCNHIDALPKPDSLPDSFREIVVGLTDLDRKKRQEAKRELQTEITRLRIKIAHN
;
A
#
# COMPACT_ATOMS: atom_id res chain seq x y z
N MET A 1 -12.37 6.36 -36.30
CA MET A 1 -12.13 4.90 -36.36
C MET A 1 -11.38 4.36 -35.14
N ALA A 2 -10.50 5.14 -34.49
CA ALA A 2 -9.80 4.71 -33.26
C ALA A 2 -10.73 4.56 -32.04
N GLU A 3 -11.80 5.36 -31.92
CA GLU A 3 -12.72 5.31 -30.78
C GLU A 3 -13.62 4.06 -30.73
N LYS A 4 -13.94 3.47 -31.88
CA LYS A 4 -14.76 2.23 -31.94
C LYS A 4 -14.01 0.98 -31.44
N ASN A 5 -12.68 0.97 -31.50
CA ASN A 5 -11.88 -0.19 -31.13
C ASN A 5 -11.65 -0.35 -29.61
N HIS A 6 -11.78 0.72 -28.84
CA HIS A 6 -11.50 0.65 -27.39
C HIS A 6 -12.60 -0.05 -26.59
N VAL A 7 -13.86 0.13 -26.94
CA VAL A 7 -14.97 -0.51 -26.21
C VAL A 7 -15.08 -2.00 -26.48
N SER A 8 -14.66 -2.47 -27.67
CA SER A 8 -14.61 -3.89 -28.01
C SER A 8 -13.51 -4.67 -27.27
N MET A 9 -12.55 -3.96 -26.65
CA MET A 9 -11.43 -4.56 -25.88
C MET A 9 -11.73 -4.73 -24.40
N ILE A 10 -12.83 -4.17 -23.88
CA ILE A 10 -13.20 -4.33 -22.47
C ILE A 10 -13.72 -5.75 -22.25
N SER A 11 -12.93 -6.58 -21.60
CA SER A 11 -13.36 -7.93 -21.22
C SER A 11 -14.23 -7.85 -19.95
N TYR A 12 -15.38 -8.50 -19.99
CA TYR A 12 -16.26 -8.65 -18.83
C TYR A 12 -16.09 -10.04 -18.22
N GLU A 13 -15.65 -10.06 -16.99
CA GLU A 13 -15.67 -11.24 -16.13
C GLU A 13 -16.50 -10.94 -14.89
N ARG A 14 -17.27 -11.91 -14.41
CA ARG A 14 -17.97 -11.74 -13.12
C ARG A 14 -16.98 -11.53 -12.00
N GLU A 15 -17.34 -10.67 -11.07
CA GLU A 15 -16.50 -10.42 -9.90
C GLU A 15 -16.24 -11.69 -9.09
N PRO A 16 -15.00 -12.07 -8.81
CA PRO A 16 -14.68 -13.32 -8.09
C PRO A 16 -15.32 -13.40 -6.72
N TRP A 17 -15.41 -12.28 -6.00
CA TRP A 17 -16.06 -12.18 -4.68
C TRP A 17 -17.56 -12.49 -4.77
N PHE A 18 -18.23 -12.02 -5.82
CA PHE A 18 -19.64 -12.34 -6.06
C PHE A 18 -19.83 -13.83 -6.38
N GLY A 19 -18.89 -14.43 -7.12
CA GLY A 19 -18.87 -15.89 -7.35
C GLY A 19 -18.82 -16.66 -6.04
N LYS A 20 -17.98 -16.26 -5.08
CA LYS A 20 -17.90 -16.87 -3.75
C LYS A 20 -19.22 -16.73 -2.96
N LEU A 21 -19.81 -15.54 -2.97
CA LEU A 21 -21.09 -15.27 -2.30
C LEU A 21 -22.17 -16.24 -2.82
N ILE A 22 -22.30 -16.34 -4.13
CA ILE A 22 -23.33 -17.16 -4.76
C ILE A 22 -23.07 -18.66 -4.55
N THR A 23 -21.81 -19.10 -4.62
CA THR A 23 -21.45 -20.50 -4.34
C THR A 23 -21.81 -20.87 -2.91
N ASN A 24 -21.49 -20.03 -1.93
CA ASN A 24 -21.83 -20.24 -0.51
C ASN A 24 -23.36 -20.32 -0.29
N TYR A 25 -24.10 -19.42 -0.94
CA TYR A 25 -25.57 -19.42 -0.88
C TYR A 25 -26.18 -20.69 -1.47
N PHE A 26 -25.77 -21.11 -2.68
CA PHE A 26 -26.33 -22.27 -3.35
C PHE A 26 -25.91 -23.61 -2.76
N SER A 27 -24.70 -23.69 -2.20
CA SER A 27 -24.25 -24.88 -1.48
C SER A 27 -24.96 -25.07 -0.13
N GLY A 28 -25.72 -24.05 0.32
CA GLY A 28 -26.31 -24.05 1.65
C GLY A 28 -25.27 -23.81 2.77
N ALA A 29 -24.03 -23.47 2.42
CA ALA A 29 -23.00 -23.24 3.42
C ALA A 29 -23.29 -22.02 4.31
N SER A 30 -23.88 -20.96 3.74
CA SER A 30 -24.33 -19.81 4.50
C SER A 30 -25.42 -19.02 3.78
N LYS A 31 -26.38 -18.53 4.56
CA LYS A 31 -27.39 -17.54 4.17
C LYS A 31 -27.05 -16.15 4.70
N PHE A 32 -25.92 -16.02 5.40
CA PHE A 32 -25.49 -14.80 6.03
C PHE A 32 -24.05 -14.50 5.56
N CYS A 33 -23.90 -13.45 4.75
CA CYS A 33 -22.62 -13.04 4.19
C CYS A 33 -22.21 -11.67 4.72
N PHE A 34 -20.93 -11.50 4.96
CA PHE A 34 -20.33 -10.23 5.33
C PHE A 34 -19.35 -9.80 4.23
N LEU A 35 -19.59 -8.63 3.65
CA LEU A 35 -18.72 -8.05 2.63
C LEU A 35 -17.89 -6.95 3.25
N ASN A 36 -16.58 -7.02 3.07
CA ASN A 36 -15.63 -6.01 3.58
C ASN A 36 -14.54 -5.67 2.56
N GLY A 37 -13.71 -4.70 2.89
CA GLY A 37 -12.63 -4.21 2.03
C GLY A 37 -13.10 -3.11 1.10
N ASN A 38 -12.86 -3.24 -0.20
CA ASN A 38 -13.14 -2.19 -1.19
C ASN A 38 -14.64 -2.09 -1.57
N VAL A 39 -15.51 -2.04 -0.56
CA VAL A 39 -16.99 -2.05 -0.71
C VAL A 39 -17.57 -0.71 -1.19
N ARG A 40 -16.80 0.36 -1.20
CA ARG A 40 -17.25 1.71 -1.64
C ARG A 40 -16.78 2.06 -3.05
N ASP A 41 -16.14 1.12 -3.72
CA ASP A 41 -15.66 1.33 -5.08
C ASP A 41 -16.74 1.06 -6.14
N ARG A 42 -16.41 1.32 -7.36
CA ARG A 42 -17.25 1.06 -8.52
C ARG A 42 -17.01 -0.35 -9.04
N VAL A 43 -18.05 -0.99 -9.51
CA VAL A 43 -18.03 -2.33 -10.07
C VAL A 43 -18.56 -2.28 -11.50
N LEU A 44 -17.89 -2.96 -12.42
CA LEU A 44 -18.30 -3.07 -13.81
C LEU A 44 -19.52 -3.99 -13.92
N LEU A 45 -20.59 -3.49 -14.51
CA LEU A 45 -21.78 -4.27 -14.81
C LEU A 45 -21.99 -4.35 -16.32
N LYS A 46 -22.19 -5.57 -16.81
CA LYS A 46 -22.61 -5.85 -18.19
C LYS A 46 -24.10 -6.22 -18.18
N ALA A 47 -24.94 -5.41 -18.79
CA ALA A 47 -26.36 -5.71 -18.91
C ALA A 47 -26.57 -6.93 -19.84
N ALA A 48 -27.19 -8.01 -19.33
CA ALA A 48 -27.49 -9.18 -20.11
C ALA A 48 -28.52 -8.90 -21.22
N GLY A 49 -28.37 -9.53 -22.38
CA GLY A 49 -29.37 -9.49 -23.47
C GLY A 49 -29.23 -8.36 -24.49
N ARG A 50 -28.26 -7.44 -24.32
CA ARG A 50 -28.03 -6.32 -25.26
C ARG A 50 -26.73 -6.45 -26.07
N GLU A 51 -26.05 -7.59 -26.02
CA GLU A 51 -24.74 -7.81 -26.65
C GLU A 51 -24.71 -7.60 -28.16
N ALA A 52 -25.77 -8.00 -28.86
CA ALA A 52 -25.80 -7.97 -30.32
C ALA A 52 -26.11 -6.59 -30.91
N ILE A 53 -26.76 -5.71 -30.16
CA ILE A 53 -27.22 -4.40 -30.65
C ILE A 53 -26.20 -3.30 -30.38
N ALA A 54 -25.32 -3.51 -29.37
CA ALA A 54 -24.34 -2.52 -28.94
C ALA A 54 -23.15 -2.35 -29.89
N ILE A 55 -22.86 -3.33 -30.74
CA ILE A 55 -21.75 -3.27 -31.69
C ILE A 55 -22.04 -2.30 -32.84
N GLU A 56 -23.29 -2.08 -33.20
CA GLU A 56 -23.68 -1.24 -34.33
C GLU A 56 -24.17 0.19 -33.99
N THR A 57 -24.62 0.44 -32.77
CA THR A 57 -25.13 1.77 -32.38
C THR A 57 -24.64 2.21 -31.01
N LYS A 58 -23.77 3.22 -30.97
CA LYS A 58 -23.35 4.00 -29.77
C LYS A 58 -23.01 3.17 -28.53
N ALA A 59 -21.89 2.50 -28.59
CA ALA A 59 -21.41 1.48 -27.64
C ALA A 59 -21.13 1.94 -26.20
N SER A 60 -21.23 3.24 -25.88
CA SER A 60 -20.93 3.78 -24.54
C SER A 60 -22.00 3.52 -23.48
N SER A 61 -23.19 3.09 -23.86
CA SER A 61 -24.35 2.98 -22.97
C SER A 61 -24.54 1.61 -22.29
N TYR A 62 -23.71 0.62 -22.59
CA TYR A 62 -23.94 -0.76 -22.15
C TYR A 62 -22.93 -1.35 -21.15
N LEU A 63 -21.80 -0.67 -20.97
CA LEU A 63 -20.85 -0.97 -19.91
C LEU A 63 -20.86 0.20 -18.95
N GLU A 64 -21.40 0.01 -17.79
CA GLU A 64 -21.47 1.05 -16.77
C GLU A 64 -20.85 0.57 -15.48
N PHE A 65 -20.26 1.51 -14.75
CA PHE A 65 -19.69 1.25 -13.44
C PHE A 65 -20.65 1.73 -12.36
N TYR A 66 -21.13 0.81 -11.55
CA TYR A 66 -22.11 1.02 -10.51
C TYR A 66 -21.48 0.94 -9.11
N ASP A 67 -22.18 1.44 -8.11
CA ASP A 67 -21.87 1.13 -6.73
C ASP A 67 -22.17 -0.35 -6.41
N ILE A 68 -21.60 -0.88 -5.32
CA ILE A 68 -21.72 -2.30 -4.98
C ILE A 68 -23.16 -2.72 -4.71
N ILE A 69 -23.99 -1.84 -4.15
CA ILE A 69 -25.38 -2.16 -3.82
C ILE A 69 -26.21 -2.25 -5.10
N ASP A 70 -25.96 -1.36 -6.07
CA ASP A 70 -26.59 -1.44 -7.38
C ASP A 70 -26.16 -2.66 -8.16
N TYR A 71 -24.87 -3.00 -8.11
CA TYR A 71 -24.34 -4.22 -8.71
C TYR A 71 -24.99 -5.46 -8.10
N LEU A 72 -25.04 -5.57 -6.77
CA LEU A 72 -25.71 -6.66 -6.07
C LEU A 72 -27.18 -6.75 -6.42
N THR A 73 -27.89 -5.63 -6.41
CA THR A 73 -29.32 -5.58 -6.76
C THR A 73 -29.55 -6.18 -8.14
N TRP A 74 -28.81 -5.69 -9.15
CA TRP A 74 -28.97 -6.19 -10.49
C TRP A 74 -28.60 -7.67 -10.63
N GLN A 75 -27.47 -8.09 -10.05
CA GLN A 75 -27.02 -9.48 -10.12
C GLN A 75 -27.99 -10.44 -9.43
N LEU A 76 -28.55 -10.07 -8.30
CA LEU A 76 -29.46 -10.92 -7.51
C LEU A 76 -30.87 -11.00 -8.15
N THR A 77 -31.35 -9.92 -8.76
CA THR A 77 -32.70 -9.88 -9.36
C THR A 77 -32.73 -10.31 -10.82
N GLU A 78 -31.76 -9.92 -11.64
CA GLU A 78 -31.74 -10.20 -13.08
C GLU A 78 -30.61 -11.15 -13.51
N GLY A 79 -29.43 -11.02 -12.88
CA GLY A 79 -28.22 -11.72 -13.33
C GLY A 79 -28.19 -13.24 -13.02
N ILE A 80 -28.96 -13.72 -12.02
CA ILE A 80 -29.01 -15.13 -11.61
C ILE A 80 -30.39 -15.70 -11.92
N LYS A 81 -30.83 -15.62 -13.16
CA LYS A 81 -32.13 -16.15 -13.60
C LYS A 81 -33.32 -15.69 -12.71
N SER A 82 -33.32 -14.41 -12.32
CA SER A 82 -34.36 -13.79 -11.49
C SER A 82 -34.68 -14.58 -10.21
N ARG A 83 -33.62 -15.01 -9.46
CA ARG A 83 -33.83 -15.86 -8.27
C ARG A 83 -34.46 -15.11 -7.10
N PHE A 84 -34.08 -13.86 -6.92
CA PHE A 84 -34.63 -13.04 -5.84
C PHE A 84 -35.71 -12.11 -6.36
N ASN A 85 -36.82 -12.05 -5.64
CA ASN A 85 -37.94 -11.20 -6.00
C ASN A 85 -37.66 -9.72 -5.70
N ALA A 86 -36.87 -9.44 -4.66
CA ALA A 86 -36.51 -8.09 -4.28
C ALA A 86 -35.20 -8.04 -3.48
N VAL A 87 -34.56 -6.86 -3.50
CA VAL A 87 -33.43 -6.50 -2.64
C VAL A 87 -33.88 -5.35 -1.73
N ILE A 88 -33.88 -5.62 -0.42
CA ILE A 88 -34.24 -4.66 0.62
C ILE A 88 -32.95 -4.17 1.27
N CYS A 89 -32.74 -2.88 1.28
CA CYS A 89 -31.57 -2.25 1.89
C CYS A 89 -31.95 -1.54 3.19
N TYR A 90 -31.07 -1.58 4.16
CA TYR A 90 -31.19 -0.86 5.42
C TYR A 90 -29.90 -0.18 5.82
N SER A 91 -29.97 1.03 6.34
CA SER A 91 -28.91 1.68 7.09
C SER A 91 -29.50 2.57 8.19
N LEU A 92 -28.73 2.82 9.26
CA LEU A 92 -29.19 3.64 10.39
C LEU A 92 -29.64 5.05 9.96
N THR A 93 -28.99 5.64 8.96
CA THR A 93 -29.25 7.01 8.51
C THR A 93 -30.34 7.10 7.46
N ARG A 94 -30.49 6.05 6.63
CA ARG A 94 -31.44 6.05 5.50
C ARG A 94 -32.73 5.27 5.78
N GLY A 95 -32.77 4.47 6.86
CA GLY A 95 -33.85 3.55 7.11
C GLY A 95 -33.92 2.46 6.03
N PHE A 96 -35.11 1.89 5.85
CA PHE A 96 -35.39 0.89 4.81
C PHE A 96 -35.61 1.53 3.45
N TYR A 97 -35.07 0.90 2.42
CA TYR A 97 -35.39 1.21 1.04
C TYR A 97 -35.25 -0.03 0.16
N ILE A 98 -36.01 -0.04 -0.92
CA ILE A 98 -36.01 -1.12 -1.89
C ILE A 98 -35.32 -0.61 -3.13
N ARG A 99 -34.30 -1.33 -3.59
CA ARG A 99 -33.71 -1.11 -4.88
C ARG A 99 -34.30 -2.11 -5.89
N ASN A 100 -34.89 -1.62 -6.95
CA ASN A 100 -35.42 -2.42 -8.03
C ASN A 100 -34.67 -2.15 -9.33
N SER A 101 -34.43 -3.20 -10.10
CA SER A 101 -34.07 -3.05 -11.50
C SER A 101 -35.27 -2.61 -12.34
N SER A 102 -35.03 -1.97 -13.46
CA SER A 102 -36.04 -1.28 -14.28
C SER A 102 -37.15 -2.16 -14.89
N ASN A 103 -37.08 -3.50 -14.74
CA ASN A 103 -37.99 -4.42 -15.39
C ASN A 103 -39.11 -5.01 -14.51
N HIS A 104 -39.12 -4.69 -13.20
CA HIS A 104 -40.11 -5.23 -12.26
C HIS A 104 -41.11 -4.14 -11.81
N SER A 105 -42.00 -3.74 -12.70
CA SER A 105 -43.07 -2.74 -12.45
C SER A 105 -44.16 -3.25 -11.46
N ASN A 106 -44.19 -4.54 -11.10
CA ASN A 106 -45.26 -5.14 -10.31
C ASN A 106 -44.94 -5.38 -8.83
N ASN A 107 -43.88 -4.79 -8.29
CA ASN A 107 -43.41 -5.11 -6.92
C ASN A 107 -44.15 -4.37 -5.80
N THR A 108 -44.95 -3.34 -6.10
CA THR A 108 -45.80 -2.69 -5.08
C THR A 108 -46.76 -3.69 -4.40
N ASP A 109 -47.36 -4.59 -5.19
CA ASP A 109 -48.28 -5.61 -4.68
C ASP A 109 -47.54 -6.66 -3.83
N PHE A 110 -46.31 -7.01 -4.19
CA PHE A 110 -45.48 -7.94 -3.43
C PHE A 110 -45.18 -7.42 -2.02
N PHE A 111 -44.76 -6.16 -1.88
CA PHE A 111 -44.41 -5.56 -0.60
C PHE A 111 -45.65 -5.32 0.26
N SER A 112 -46.78 -4.94 -0.35
CA SER A 112 -48.07 -4.84 0.35
C SER A 112 -48.53 -6.18 0.88
N ASN A 113 -48.33 -7.26 0.14
CA ASN A 113 -48.72 -8.63 0.55
C ASN A 113 -47.89 -9.16 1.72
N ILE A 114 -46.59 -8.75 1.85
CA ILE A 114 -45.75 -9.13 3.01
C ILE A 114 -45.89 -8.14 4.18
N GLY A 115 -46.77 -7.14 4.07
CA GLY A 115 -46.97 -6.12 5.10
C GLY A 115 -45.81 -5.15 5.29
N PHE A 116 -44.94 -5.03 4.28
CA PHE A 116 -43.75 -4.18 4.32
C PHE A 116 -43.93 -2.90 3.49
N ASN A 117 -43.97 -1.77 4.16
CA ASN A 117 -44.17 -0.47 3.54
C ASN A 117 -42.88 0.35 3.59
N ALA A 118 -42.07 0.22 2.55
CA ALA A 118 -40.84 1.01 2.40
C ALA A 118 -40.82 1.73 1.03
N PRO A 119 -40.19 2.91 0.94
CA PRO A 119 -40.09 3.62 -0.33
C PRO A 119 -39.28 2.82 -1.35
N ILE A 120 -39.83 2.66 -2.54
CA ILE A 120 -39.18 2.01 -3.68
C ILE A 120 -38.31 3.03 -4.38
N ILE A 121 -37.03 2.73 -4.52
CA ILE A 121 -36.09 3.52 -5.28
C ILE A 121 -35.83 2.80 -6.58
N GLN A 122 -36.38 3.33 -7.66
CA GLN A 122 -36.03 2.88 -9.00
C GLN A 122 -34.67 3.47 -9.36
N VAL A 123 -33.70 2.62 -9.58
CA VAL A 123 -32.38 3.04 -10.11
C VAL A 123 -32.48 2.99 -11.62
N LYS A 124 -32.67 4.17 -12.24
CA LYS A 124 -32.51 4.32 -13.69
C LYS A 124 -31.11 4.84 -13.96
N PRO A 125 -30.36 4.18 -14.86
CA PRO A 125 -29.05 4.69 -15.28
C PRO A 125 -29.16 6.14 -15.77
N GLY A 126 -28.34 7.05 -15.21
CA GLY A 126 -28.24 8.44 -15.68
C GLY A 126 -29.23 9.46 -15.05
N GLU A 127 -30.17 9.06 -14.20
CA GLU A 127 -31.05 10.01 -13.50
C GLU A 127 -30.45 10.47 -12.17
N LYS A 128 -30.59 11.80 -11.89
CA LYS A 128 -30.19 12.37 -10.59
C LYS A 128 -31.09 11.81 -9.48
N TYR A 129 -30.45 11.15 -8.52
CA TYR A 129 -31.09 10.60 -7.36
C TYR A 129 -31.66 11.71 -6.46
N LYS A 130 -32.99 11.71 -6.23
CA LYS A 130 -33.63 12.50 -5.17
C LYS A 130 -33.91 11.57 -4.00
N GLU A 131 -33.23 11.80 -2.87
CA GLU A 131 -33.53 11.05 -1.65
C GLU A 131 -34.95 11.36 -1.17
N PRO A 132 -35.84 10.35 -1.06
CA PRO A 132 -37.11 10.56 -0.41
C PRO A 132 -36.92 10.81 1.09
N GLN A 133 -37.68 11.75 1.66
CA GLN A 133 -37.74 11.92 3.13
C GLN A 133 -38.33 10.66 3.76
N ARG A 134 -37.65 10.07 4.74
CA ARG A 134 -37.98 8.75 5.29
C ARG A 134 -38.06 8.81 6.81
N PRO A 135 -38.99 8.05 7.41
CA PRO A 135 -38.89 7.77 8.84
C PRO A 135 -37.67 6.87 9.10
N VAL A 136 -36.75 7.34 9.92
CA VAL A 136 -35.62 6.57 10.40
C VAL A 136 -36.13 5.70 11.56
N LEU A 137 -36.19 4.39 11.33
CA LEU A 137 -36.54 3.45 12.40
C LEU A 137 -35.33 3.22 13.30
N PRO A 138 -35.52 3.17 14.64
CA PRO A 138 -34.48 2.74 15.56
C PRO A 138 -33.93 1.37 15.16
N GLY A 139 -32.61 1.16 15.37
CA GLY A 139 -31.93 -0.06 14.94
C GLY A 139 -32.54 -1.34 15.48
N ASN A 140 -33.12 -1.31 16.69
CA ASN A 140 -33.78 -2.46 17.32
C ASN A 140 -35.05 -2.88 16.55
N ASP A 141 -35.91 -1.93 16.24
CA ASP A 141 -37.17 -2.20 15.52
C ASP A 141 -36.87 -2.65 14.08
N ALA A 142 -35.83 -2.04 13.46
CA ALA A 142 -35.40 -2.41 12.12
C ALA A 142 -34.88 -3.87 12.07
N LEU A 143 -34.05 -4.29 13.03
CA LEU A 143 -33.57 -5.67 13.07
C LEU A 143 -34.70 -6.65 13.31
N GLN A 144 -35.68 -6.36 14.20
CA GLN A 144 -36.86 -7.21 14.39
C GLN A 144 -37.61 -7.42 13.07
N ILE A 145 -37.85 -6.35 12.30
CA ILE A 145 -38.48 -6.42 10.99
C ILE A 145 -37.66 -7.28 10.03
N ILE A 146 -36.34 -7.09 10.00
CA ILE A 146 -35.44 -7.91 9.18
C ILE A 146 -35.56 -9.39 9.55
N GLY A 147 -35.54 -9.72 10.82
CA GLY A 147 -35.74 -11.10 11.30
C GLY A 147 -37.07 -11.70 10.87
N GLN A 148 -38.17 -10.92 10.92
CA GLN A 148 -39.48 -11.37 10.41
C GLN A 148 -39.46 -11.63 8.91
N LEU A 149 -38.87 -10.73 8.11
CA LEU A 149 -38.74 -10.87 6.66
C LEU A 149 -37.89 -12.09 6.27
N LEU A 150 -36.79 -12.33 6.99
CA LEU A 150 -35.90 -13.46 6.71
C LEU A 150 -36.52 -14.83 7.01
N ARG A 151 -37.46 -14.91 8.00
CA ARG A 151 -38.21 -16.13 8.31
C ARG A 151 -39.29 -16.47 7.31
N GLN A 152 -39.77 -15.46 6.56
CA GLN A 152 -40.75 -15.69 5.50
C GLN A 152 -39.99 -16.16 4.24
N ASN A 153 -40.37 -17.29 3.67
CA ASN A 153 -39.70 -17.82 2.47
C ASN A 153 -40.15 -17.07 1.20
N GLN A 154 -39.70 -15.81 1.04
CA GLN A 154 -40.14 -14.88 -0.01
C GLN A 154 -39.10 -14.68 -1.13
N ARG A 155 -37.93 -15.31 -1.07
CA ARG A 155 -36.79 -15.11 -1.97
C ARG A 155 -36.36 -13.64 -2.03
N ILE A 156 -36.06 -13.08 -0.89
CA ILE A 156 -35.55 -11.73 -0.76
C ILE A 156 -34.10 -11.73 -0.32
N ALA A 157 -33.35 -10.74 -0.78
CA ALA A 157 -32.05 -10.41 -0.23
C ALA A 157 -32.16 -9.15 0.62
N VAL A 158 -31.64 -9.20 1.82
CA VAL A 158 -31.57 -8.04 2.72
C VAL A 158 -30.11 -7.60 2.80
N ILE A 159 -29.85 -6.34 2.53
CA ILE A 159 -28.53 -5.71 2.62
C ILE A 159 -28.54 -4.71 3.76
N ILE A 160 -27.68 -4.92 4.74
CA ILE A 160 -27.42 -3.97 5.82
C ILE A 160 -26.14 -3.23 5.51
N ASP A 161 -26.25 -1.95 5.17
CA ASP A 161 -25.12 -1.08 4.86
C ASP A 161 -24.61 -0.40 6.13
N HIS A 162 -23.28 -0.16 6.21
CA HIS A 162 -22.60 0.38 7.40
C HIS A 162 -22.80 -0.48 8.64
N ALA A 163 -22.52 -1.79 8.53
CA ALA A 163 -22.67 -2.74 9.62
C ALA A 163 -21.90 -2.36 10.90
N GLU A 164 -20.77 -1.66 10.76
CA GLU A 164 -19.96 -1.10 11.84
C GLU A 164 -20.74 -0.08 12.70
N MET A 165 -21.76 0.55 12.17
CA MET A 165 -22.60 1.48 12.94
C MET A 165 -23.67 0.75 13.77
N ILE A 166 -24.01 -0.47 13.39
CA ILE A 166 -25.01 -1.32 14.07
C ILE A 166 -24.33 -2.15 15.15
N VAL A 167 -23.25 -2.83 14.81
CA VAL A 167 -22.46 -3.69 15.71
C VAL A 167 -21.00 -3.27 15.73
N PRO A 168 -20.69 -2.08 16.29
CA PRO A 168 -19.32 -1.59 16.38
C PRO A 168 -18.49 -2.50 17.28
N ARG A 169 -17.20 -2.64 16.96
CA ARG A 169 -16.26 -3.35 17.82
C ARG A 169 -16.15 -2.65 19.17
N ASN A 170 -16.36 -3.39 20.24
CA ASN A 170 -16.19 -2.89 21.60
C ASN A 170 -14.69 -2.74 21.91
N THR A 171 -14.23 -1.52 22.13
CA THR A 171 -12.97 -1.27 22.83
C THR A 171 -13.20 -1.32 24.33
N PHE A 172 -12.28 -1.91 25.08
CA PHE A 172 -12.40 -2.20 26.51
C PHE A 172 -12.77 -1.00 27.42
N SER A 173 -12.71 0.22 26.92
CA SER A 173 -13.02 1.45 27.64
C SER A 173 -14.45 1.97 27.47
N ASN A 174 -15.19 1.51 26.45
CA ASN A 174 -16.55 1.96 26.16
C ASN A 174 -17.40 0.78 25.67
N ILE A 175 -17.93 -0.01 26.62
CA ILE A 175 -18.94 -1.00 26.28
C ILE A 175 -20.22 -0.23 25.95
N HIS A 176 -20.56 -0.14 24.68
CA HIS A 176 -21.87 0.36 24.25
C HIS A 176 -22.94 -0.69 24.56
N HIS A 177 -23.34 -0.80 25.84
CA HIS A 177 -24.37 -1.74 26.29
C HIS A 177 -25.64 -1.64 25.46
N GLU A 178 -25.96 -0.48 24.90
CA GLU A 178 -27.12 -0.24 24.05
C GLU A 178 -27.09 -1.04 22.74
N LYS A 179 -25.92 -1.49 22.30
CA LYS A 179 -25.75 -2.21 21.02
C LYS A 179 -25.55 -3.73 21.17
N LEU A 180 -25.44 -4.25 22.38
CA LEU A 180 -25.38 -5.68 22.64
C LEU A 180 -26.64 -6.43 22.11
N PRO A 181 -27.87 -5.89 22.24
CA PRO A 181 -29.05 -6.54 21.67
C PRO A 181 -28.96 -6.72 20.13
N PHE A 182 -28.31 -5.80 19.42
CA PHE A 182 -28.16 -5.91 17.95
C PHE A 182 -27.22 -7.05 17.57
N LEU A 183 -26.13 -7.22 18.30
CA LEU A 183 -25.22 -8.33 18.12
C LEU A 183 -25.90 -9.66 18.40
N GLU A 184 -26.67 -9.74 19.50
CA GLU A 184 -27.43 -10.94 19.87
C GLU A 184 -28.44 -11.30 18.78
N MET A 185 -29.23 -10.33 18.28
CA MET A 185 -30.20 -10.58 17.21
C MET A 185 -29.53 -11.07 15.93
N LEU A 186 -28.42 -10.45 15.50
CA LEU A 186 -27.73 -10.87 14.29
C LEU A 186 -27.11 -12.26 14.43
N LYS A 187 -26.61 -12.60 15.63
CA LYS A 187 -26.16 -13.96 15.94
C LYS A 187 -27.32 -14.95 15.91
N ASP A 188 -28.46 -14.62 16.52
CA ASP A 188 -29.64 -15.48 16.48
C ASP A 188 -30.09 -15.75 15.04
N TYR A 189 -30.05 -14.76 14.15
CA TYR A 189 -30.42 -14.98 12.74
C TYR A 189 -29.49 -15.96 12.05
N SER A 190 -28.21 -15.98 12.43
CA SER A 190 -27.24 -16.91 11.84
C SER A 190 -27.46 -18.37 12.28
N TYR A 191 -28.14 -18.61 13.40
CA TYR A 191 -28.47 -19.94 13.95
C TYR A 191 -29.92 -20.34 13.76
N ASP A 192 -30.79 -19.42 13.27
CA ASP A 192 -32.23 -19.65 13.17
C ASP A 192 -32.57 -20.68 12.08
N PRO A 193 -33.17 -21.86 12.44
CA PRO A 193 -33.49 -22.88 11.47
C PRO A 193 -34.49 -22.42 10.41
N ALA A 194 -35.40 -21.50 10.71
CA ALA A 194 -36.39 -20.98 9.77
C ALA A 194 -35.70 -20.10 8.72
N ILE A 195 -34.72 -19.30 9.11
CA ILE A 195 -33.92 -18.50 8.19
C ILE A 195 -33.02 -19.40 7.33
N TYR A 196 -32.40 -20.39 7.95
CA TYR A 196 -31.51 -21.31 7.22
C TYR A 196 -32.26 -22.13 6.15
N GLN A 197 -33.51 -22.54 6.45
CA GLN A 197 -34.37 -23.27 5.50
C GLN A 197 -35.01 -22.34 4.44
N SER A 198 -35.09 -21.04 4.69
CA SER A 198 -35.63 -20.07 3.72
C SER A 198 -34.74 -19.94 2.50
N GLU A 199 -35.28 -19.40 1.41
CA GLU A 199 -34.50 -19.00 0.22
C GLU A 199 -34.05 -17.52 0.28
N ASN A 200 -34.01 -16.93 1.49
CA ASN A 200 -33.59 -15.57 1.70
C ASN A 200 -32.08 -15.47 1.92
N LEU A 201 -31.53 -14.26 1.76
CA LEU A 201 -30.11 -13.96 1.91
C LEU A 201 -29.93 -12.69 2.73
N LEU A 202 -29.06 -12.73 3.75
CA LEU A 202 -28.65 -11.55 4.50
C LEU A 202 -27.20 -11.18 4.14
N ILE A 203 -26.98 -9.92 3.77
CA ILE A 203 -25.67 -9.37 3.43
C ILE A 203 -25.38 -8.18 4.33
N LEU A 204 -24.32 -8.24 5.09
CA LEU A 204 -23.76 -7.09 5.82
C LEU A 204 -22.63 -6.48 5.02
N ILE A 205 -22.54 -5.15 5.00
CA ILE A 205 -21.46 -4.41 4.31
C ILE A 205 -20.77 -3.48 5.29
N SER A 206 -19.44 -3.57 5.36
CA SER A 206 -18.58 -2.65 6.09
C SER A 206 -17.24 -2.47 5.35
N GLU A 207 -16.61 -1.31 5.46
CA GLU A 207 -15.31 -1.07 4.82
C GLU A 207 -14.19 -1.88 5.49
N ASN A 208 -14.26 -2.03 6.81
CA ASN A 208 -13.22 -2.72 7.55
C ASN A 208 -13.84 -3.71 8.56
N ILE A 209 -13.45 -4.97 8.45
CA ILE A 209 -13.86 -6.02 9.39
C ILE A 209 -13.41 -5.70 10.84
N ALA A 210 -12.30 -4.97 11.00
CA ALA A 210 -11.80 -4.59 12.32
C ALA A 210 -12.72 -3.60 13.07
N ASP A 211 -13.63 -2.95 12.37
CA ASP A 211 -14.59 -2.00 12.96
C ASP A 211 -15.87 -2.69 13.47
N VAL A 212 -16.08 -3.96 13.10
CA VAL A 212 -17.23 -4.76 13.48
C VAL A 212 -16.87 -5.72 14.62
N GLU A 213 -17.83 -5.99 15.51
CA GLU A 213 -17.62 -6.87 16.67
C GLU A 213 -17.25 -8.29 16.24
N THR A 214 -16.09 -8.76 16.69
CA THR A 214 -15.52 -10.06 16.31
C THR A 214 -16.37 -11.26 16.68
N MET A 215 -17.20 -11.13 17.74
CA MET A 215 -18.11 -12.19 18.15
C MET A 215 -19.14 -12.55 17.08
N LEU A 216 -19.42 -11.66 16.11
CA LEU A 216 -20.31 -11.95 14.99
C LEU A 216 -19.74 -13.04 14.07
N PHE A 217 -18.43 -13.15 13.98
CA PHE A 217 -17.71 -14.08 13.10
C PHE A 217 -17.29 -15.39 13.79
N GLN A 218 -17.57 -15.54 15.09
CA GLN A 218 -17.22 -16.73 15.89
C GLN A 218 -18.13 -17.93 15.61
N GLY A 219 -18.51 -18.14 14.36
CA GLY A 219 -19.37 -19.26 13.97
C GLY A 219 -19.16 -19.62 12.50
N GLN A 220 -19.60 -20.83 12.11
CA GLN A 220 -19.48 -21.29 10.73
C GLN A 220 -20.56 -20.69 9.80
N PHE A 221 -21.53 -19.95 10.35
CA PHE A 221 -22.72 -19.53 9.62
C PHE A 221 -22.60 -18.15 8.96
N VAL A 222 -21.65 -17.31 9.39
CA VAL A 222 -21.37 -16.02 8.76
C VAL A 222 -20.13 -16.14 7.88
N GLN A 223 -20.31 -15.94 6.58
CA GLN A 223 -19.22 -16.02 5.61
C GLN A 223 -18.63 -14.64 5.38
N ASP A 224 -17.37 -14.50 5.72
CA ASP A 224 -16.59 -13.30 5.42
C ASP A 224 -16.03 -13.34 3.98
N ILE A 225 -16.32 -12.29 3.22
CA ILE A 225 -15.90 -12.15 1.83
C ILE A 225 -15.25 -10.80 1.66
N MET A 226 -13.95 -10.80 1.48
CA MET A 226 -13.18 -9.60 1.21
C MET A 226 -13.28 -9.21 -0.27
N ILE A 227 -13.54 -7.94 -0.52
CA ILE A 227 -13.51 -7.33 -1.85
C ILE A 227 -12.16 -6.67 -2.04
N ASP A 228 -11.39 -7.23 -2.97
CA ASP A 228 -10.04 -6.76 -3.26
C ASP A 228 -10.07 -5.39 -3.99
N MET A 229 -8.94 -4.69 -3.89
CA MET A 229 -8.70 -3.50 -4.71
C MET A 229 -8.66 -3.85 -6.19
N PRO A 230 -9.04 -2.91 -7.09
CA PRO A 230 -9.03 -3.16 -8.52
C PRO A 230 -7.61 -3.50 -8.99
N ASP A 231 -7.46 -4.59 -9.70
CA ASP A 231 -6.21 -5.00 -10.35
C ASP A 231 -5.88 -4.09 -11.55
N LYS A 232 -4.73 -4.32 -12.18
CA LYS A 232 -4.31 -3.57 -13.37
C LYS A 232 -5.35 -3.62 -14.48
N GLY A 233 -5.94 -4.80 -14.73
CA GLY A 233 -6.92 -5.01 -15.80
C GLY A 233 -8.20 -4.21 -15.56
N LYS A 234 -8.72 -4.22 -14.35
CA LYS A 234 -9.91 -3.44 -13.97
C LYS A 234 -9.66 -1.94 -14.10
N ARG A 235 -8.50 -1.45 -13.64
CA ARG A 235 -8.13 -0.03 -13.82
C ARG A 235 -7.98 0.33 -15.28
N LEU A 236 -7.36 -0.52 -16.10
CA LEU A 236 -7.22 -0.30 -17.53
C LEU A 236 -8.60 -0.24 -18.22
N ASN A 237 -9.48 -1.20 -17.92
CA ASN A 237 -10.86 -1.21 -18.44
C ASN A 237 -11.61 0.08 -18.07
N TYR A 238 -11.42 0.56 -16.83
CA TYR A 238 -12.05 1.83 -16.40
C TYR A 238 -11.49 3.04 -17.16
N LEU A 239 -10.16 3.11 -17.33
CA LEU A 239 -9.53 4.19 -18.12
C LEU A 239 -9.95 4.14 -19.59
N MET A 240 -10.09 2.95 -20.19
CA MET A 240 -10.63 2.77 -21.55
C MET A 240 -12.08 3.25 -21.63
N TYR A 241 -12.91 2.89 -20.64
CA TYR A 241 -14.29 3.37 -20.54
C TYR A 241 -14.35 4.92 -20.50
N LEU A 242 -13.53 5.55 -19.65
CA LEU A 242 -13.47 7.02 -19.56
C LEU A 242 -12.95 7.69 -20.84
N SER A 243 -12.05 7.02 -21.58
CA SER A 243 -11.56 7.51 -22.86
C SER A 243 -12.59 7.41 -23.97
N ALA A 244 -13.48 6.42 -23.90
CA ALA A 244 -14.55 6.18 -24.86
C ALA A 244 -15.82 7.02 -24.60
N LEU A 245 -15.94 7.64 -23.42
CA LEU A 245 -17.01 8.59 -23.14
C LEU A 245 -16.85 9.78 -24.11
N SER A 246 -17.60 9.73 -25.20
CA SER A 246 -17.61 10.80 -26.20
C SER A 246 -18.23 12.07 -25.62
N ALA A 247 -17.80 13.23 -26.14
CA ALA A 247 -18.22 14.54 -25.70
C ALA A 247 -19.68 14.86 -26.10
N GLU A 248 -20.60 13.91 -25.97
CA GLU A 248 -22.03 14.12 -26.23
C GLU A 248 -22.73 14.72 -25.00
N ASN A 249 -22.71 16.03 -24.96
CA ASN A 249 -23.81 16.93 -24.57
C ASN A 249 -24.40 16.94 -23.17
N THR A 250 -23.84 16.39 -22.12
CA THR A 250 -24.22 16.73 -20.75
C THR A 250 -23.10 17.40 -20.00
N SER A 251 -23.42 18.44 -19.21
CA SER A 251 -22.42 19.19 -18.44
C SER A 251 -21.66 18.30 -17.41
N GLU A 252 -22.25 17.20 -16.98
CA GLU A 252 -21.64 16.24 -16.05
C GLU A 252 -20.66 15.27 -16.74
N GLU A 253 -20.92 14.87 -17.98
CA GLU A 253 -20.02 13.97 -18.73
C GLU A 253 -18.70 14.64 -19.11
N ASN A 254 -18.70 15.95 -19.33
CA ASN A 254 -17.47 16.70 -19.59
C ASN A 254 -16.45 16.64 -18.45
N PHE A 255 -16.90 16.48 -17.19
CA PHE A 255 -16.00 16.31 -16.04
C PHE A 255 -15.42 14.89 -15.90
N ARG A 256 -16.00 13.90 -16.58
CA ARG A 256 -15.53 12.51 -16.56
C ARG A 256 -14.65 12.15 -17.74
N LYS A 257 -14.59 12.96 -18.79
CA LYS A 257 -13.76 12.72 -19.96
C LYS A 257 -12.28 12.66 -19.53
N LEU A 258 -11.56 11.63 -20.00
CA LEU A 258 -10.15 11.49 -19.69
C LEU A 258 -9.36 12.71 -20.24
N PRO A 259 -8.59 13.43 -19.40
CA PRO A 259 -7.69 14.49 -19.87
C PRO A 259 -6.56 13.91 -20.73
N GLU A 260 -5.90 14.77 -21.49
CA GLU A 260 -4.74 14.41 -22.27
C GLU A 260 -3.61 13.85 -21.36
N ILE A 261 -3.02 12.74 -21.79
CA ILE A 261 -1.95 12.04 -21.07
C ILE A 261 -0.62 12.55 -21.60
N ALA A 262 0.33 12.85 -20.71
CA ALA A 262 1.69 13.24 -21.10
C ALA A 262 2.44 12.02 -21.66
N GLU A 263 2.66 11.95 -22.95
CA GLU A 263 3.28 10.82 -23.66
C GLU A 263 4.67 10.48 -23.13
N ASN A 264 5.47 11.48 -22.78
CA ASN A 264 6.81 11.27 -22.21
C ASN A 264 6.79 10.56 -20.86
N ASP A 265 5.72 10.72 -20.07
CA ASP A 265 5.59 10.12 -18.75
C ASP A 265 4.96 8.71 -18.79
N PHE A 266 4.14 8.46 -19.80
CA PHE A 266 3.37 7.22 -19.95
C PHE A 266 3.50 6.67 -21.38
N PRO A 267 4.68 6.14 -21.75
CA PRO A 267 4.86 5.50 -23.06
C PRO A 267 4.13 4.15 -23.12
N GLY A 268 3.73 3.73 -24.32
CA GLY A 268 3.22 2.38 -24.57
C GLY A 268 1.91 2.32 -25.33
N GLU A 269 1.33 1.13 -25.40
CA GLU A 269 0.11 0.82 -26.12
C GLU A 269 -1.12 1.58 -25.59
N HIS A 270 -2.16 1.69 -26.42
CA HIS A 270 -3.42 2.38 -26.09
C HIS A 270 -3.21 3.83 -25.62
N ASN A 271 -2.37 4.60 -26.32
CA ASN A 271 -2.09 6.02 -25.97
C ASN A 271 -1.59 6.21 -24.53
N GLY A 272 -0.80 5.26 -24.02
CA GLY A 272 -0.23 5.32 -22.67
C GLY A 272 -1.16 4.86 -21.54
N LEU A 273 -2.40 4.38 -21.82
CA LEU A 273 -3.36 3.93 -20.81
C LEU A 273 -2.84 2.75 -19.98
N ASP A 274 -2.09 1.82 -20.59
CA ASP A 274 -1.49 0.69 -19.90
C ASP A 274 -0.43 1.16 -18.87
N SER A 275 0.44 2.08 -19.27
CA SER A 275 1.44 2.69 -18.38
C SER A 275 0.77 3.50 -17.27
N LEU A 276 -0.29 4.24 -17.58
CA LEU A 276 -1.07 5.01 -16.60
C LEU A 276 -1.77 4.07 -15.61
N SER A 277 -2.38 2.98 -16.09
CA SER A 277 -3.02 1.96 -15.24
C SER A 277 -2.03 1.35 -14.22
N ARG A 278 -0.78 1.12 -14.64
CA ARG A 278 0.29 0.68 -13.72
C ARG A 278 0.67 1.77 -12.73
N ALA A 279 0.82 3.00 -13.19
CA ALA A 279 1.16 4.14 -12.34
C ALA A 279 0.06 4.45 -11.30
N MET A 280 -1.20 4.13 -11.60
CA MET A 280 -2.34 4.26 -10.68
C MET A 280 -2.55 3.02 -9.81
N ASN A 281 -1.51 2.21 -9.60
CA ASN A 281 -1.60 1.09 -8.68
C ASN A 281 -2.03 1.55 -7.28
N GLY A 282 -2.94 0.81 -6.65
CA GLY A 282 -3.54 1.14 -5.36
C GLY A 282 -4.70 2.14 -5.41
N PHE A 283 -5.00 2.73 -6.56
CA PHE A 283 -6.18 3.58 -6.69
C PHE A 283 -7.44 2.73 -6.84
N THR A 284 -8.48 3.09 -6.09
CA THR A 284 -9.84 2.63 -6.37
C THR A 284 -10.36 3.28 -7.67
N LEU A 285 -11.35 2.68 -8.32
CA LEU A 285 -11.95 3.30 -9.51
C LEU A 285 -12.61 4.64 -9.17
N SER A 286 -13.19 4.75 -7.98
CA SER A 286 -13.73 6.01 -7.44
C SER A 286 -12.65 7.06 -7.21
N SER A 287 -11.46 6.65 -6.75
CA SER A 287 -10.30 7.54 -6.61
C SER A 287 -9.78 8.03 -7.96
N ILE A 288 -9.75 7.16 -8.98
CA ILE A 288 -9.41 7.53 -10.37
C ILE A 288 -10.41 8.58 -10.90
N ASP A 289 -11.71 8.36 -10.70
CA ASP A 289 -12.75 9.33 -11.11
C ASP A 289 -12.53 10.69 -10.45
N THR A 290 -12.29 10.71 -9.14
CA THR A 290 -12.02 11.95 -8.39
C THR A 290 -10.76 12.66 -8.88
N PHE A 291 -9.70 11.92 -9.18
CA PHE A 291 -8.47 12.45 -9.74
C PHE A 291 -8.70 13.11 -11.10
N ILE A 292 -9.40 12.42 -12.00
CA ILE A 292 -9.72 12.92 -13.35
C ILE A 292 -10.60 14.16 -13.27
N ARG A 293 -11.66 14.13 -12.48
CA ARG A 293 -12.56 15.28 -12.28
C ARG A 293 -11.80 16.51 -11.79
N ARG A 294 -10.85 16.35 -10.87
CA ARG A 294 -10.04 17.46 -10.36
C ARG A 294 -9.21 18.12 -11.48
N ILE A 295 -8.61 17.32 -12.37
CA ILE A 295 -7.84 17.85 -13.51
C ILE A 295 -8.78 18.53 -14.50
N GLN A 296 -9.94 17.95 -14.80
CA GLN A 296 -10.91 18.52 -15.72
C GLN A 296 -11.52 19.82 -15.18
N THR A 297 -11.87 19.88 -13.90
CA THR A 297 -12.35 21.11 -13.25
C THR A 297 -11.32 22.23 -13.41
N TYR A 298 -10.04 21.95 -13.16
CA TYR A 298 -8.98 22.92 -13.38
C TYR A 298 -8.92 23.38 -14.86
N ASN A 299 -9.02 22.45 -15.80
CA ASN A 299 -8.97 22.76 -17.23
C ASN A 299 -10.15 23.62 -17.69
N ILE A 300 -11.36 23.36 -17.17
CA ILE A 300 -12.58 24.12 -17.47
C ILE A 300 -12.46 25.54 -16.90
N GLN A 301 -12.02 25.68 -15.63
CA GLN A 301 -11.80 26.99 -15.01
C GLN A 301 -10.79 27.83 -15.79
N LYS A 302 -9.66 27.24 -16.20
CA LYS A 302 -8.65 27.96 -16.98
C LYS A 302 -9.11 28.33 -18.38
N LYS A 303 -9.96 27.52 -19.00
CA LYS A 303 -10.59 27.87 -20.29
C LYS A 303 -11.52 29.10 -20.18
N THR A 304 -12.27 29.21 -19.08
CA THR A 304 -13.11 30.39 -18.79
C THR A 304 -12.31 31.65 -18.51
N GLU A 305 -11.08 31.50 -17.94
CA GLU A 305 -10.16 32.62 -17.72
C GLU A 305 -9.32 32.99 -18.95
N GLY A 306 -9.54 32.35 -20.10
CA GLY A 306 -8.82 32.64 -21.35
C GLY A 306 -7.39 32.10 -21.42
N ALA A 307 -6.97 31.24 -20.46
CA ALA A 307 -5.65 30.66 -20.43
C ALA A 307 -5.51 29.49 -21.44
N SER A 308 -4.49 29.55 -22.29
CA SER A 308 -4.26 28.58 -23.37
C SER A 308 -3.68 27.23 -22.91
N ARG A 309 -3.18 27.11 -21.68
CA ARG A 309 -2.45 25.91 -21.22
C ARG A 309 -3.36 24.96 -20.44
N LYS A 310 -3.69 23.83 -21.04
CA LYS A 310 -4.41 22.72 -20.37
C LYS A 310 -3.47 21.92 -19.49
N LYS A 311 -3.99 21.41 -18.39
CA LYS A 311 -3.28 20.49 -17.48
C LYS A 311 -3.44 19.06 -18.00
N THR A 312 -2.32 18.40 -18.25
CA THR A 312 -2.28 16.99 -18.69
C THR A 312 -2.11 16.06 -17.49
N ILE A 313 -2.47 14.79 -17.64
CA ILE A 313 -2.12 13.75 -16.68
C ILE A 313 -0.64 13.45 -16.82
N ASN A 314 0.14 13.72 -15.76
CA ASN A 314 1.57 13.45 -15.68
C ASN A 314 1.90 12.69 -14.39
N ARG A 315 3.11 12.11 -14.30
CA ARG A 315 3.55 11.34 -13.12
C ARG A 315 3.51 12.15 -11.83
N LYS A 316 3.82 13.44 -11.89
CA LYS A 316 3.82 14.33 -10.71
C LYS A 316 2.41 14.44 -10.11
N GLU A 317 1.39 14.59 -10.95
CA GLU A 317 -0.01 14.66 -10.49
C GLU A 317 -0.51 13.34 -9.91
N VAL A 318 -0.16 12.21 -10.55
CA VAL A 318 -0.48 10.87 -10.05
C VAL A 318 0.17 10.64 -8.69
N ASN A 319 1.47 10.95 -8.54
CA ASN A 319 2.19 10.80 -7.28
C ASN A 319 1.61 11.72 -6.17
N LEU A 320 1.26 12.97 -6.52
CA LEU A 320 0.64 13.89 -5.55
C LEU A 320 -0.71 13.35 -5.03
N HIS A 321 -1.51 12.76 -5.92
CA HIS A 321 -2.79 12.16 -5.52
C HIS A 321 -2.55 10.92 -4.66
N ARG A 322 -1.60 10.05 -5.05
CA ARG A 322 -1.19 8.87 -4.30
C ARG A 322 -0.78 9.22 -2.88
N LYS A 323 0.11 10.19 -2.72
CA LYS A 323 0.57 10.65 -1.40
C LYS A 323 -0.59 11.02 -0.48
N LYS A 324 -1.58 11.73 -1.00
CA LYS A 324 -2.77 12.10 -0.22
C LYS A 324 -3.62 10.88 0.15
N ALA A 325 -3.82 9.94 -0.78
CA ALA A 325 -4.60 8.74 -0.55
C ALA A 325 -3.94 7.85 0.52
N ILE A 326 -2.65 7.55 0.38
CA ILE A 326 -1.91 6.74 1.38
C ILE A 326 -1.96 7.38 2.77
N ALA A 327 -1.75 8.70 2.86
CA ALA A 327 -1.79 9.40 4.15
C ALA A 327 -3.19 9.35 4.80
N SER A 328 -4.25 9.46 3.99
CA SER A 328 -5.63 9.34 4.46
C SER A 328 -5.94 7.91 4.94
N ASP A 329 -5.65 6.92 4.10
CA ASP A 329 -6.04 5.52 4.32
C ASP A 329 -5.28 4.86 5.47
N SER A 330 -4.05 5.33 5.77
CA SER A 330 -3.19 4.79 6.83
C SER A 330 -3.23 5.57 8.14
N ALA A 331 -4.19 6.49 8.32
CA ALA A 331 -4.24 7.39 9.47
C ALA A 331 -2.89 8.11 9.73
N GLN A 332 -2.16 8.46 8.66
CA GLN A 332 -0.85 9.13 8.66
C GLN A 332 0.33 8.29 9.22
N LEU A 333 0.13 7.00 9.47
CA LEU A 333 1.20 6.11 9.95
C LEU A 333 2.15 5.65 8.83
N LEU A 334 1.74 5.77 7.57
CA LEU A 334 2.58 5.56 6.41
C LEU A 334 2.87 6.90 5.74
N GLN A 335 4.15 7.18 5.51
CA GLN A 335 4.59 8.34 4.75
C GLN A 335 5.15 7.88 3.41
N GLU A 336 4.55 8.32 2.30
CA GLU A 336 5.13 8.06 1.00
C GLU A 336 6.49 8.75 0.88
N VAL A 337 7.49 7.99 0.47
CA VAL A 337 8.83 8.46 0.16
C VAL A 337 8.95 8.60 -1.36
N ILE A 338 9.31 9.79 -1.81
CA ILE A 338 9.64 10.03 -3.22
C ILE A 338 11.14 9.75 -3.37
N PRO A 339 11.54 8.67 -4.06
CA PRO A 339 12.95 8.32 -4.22
C PRO A 339 13.73 9.44 -4.90
N ARG A 340 14.93 9.76 -4.40
CA ARG A 340 15.84 10.76 -4.97
C ARG A 340 16.30 10.34 -6.38
N GLY A 341 16.65 9.06 -6.55
CA GLY A 341 17.06 8.46 -7.82
C GLY A 341 17.02 6.94 -7.74
N GLY A 342 17.47 6.28 -8.80
CA GLY A 342 17.69 4.85 -8.86
C GLY A 342 19.10 4.47 -8.39
N PHE A 343 19.63 3.33 -8.87
CA PHE A 343 20.96 2.88 -8.46
C PHE A 343 22.08 3.76 -8.97
N GLU A 344 21.82 4.70 -9.88
CA GLU A 344 22.76 5.75 -10.27
C GLU A 344 23.11 6.71 -9.12
N CYS A 345 22.21 6.85 -8.14
CA CYS A 345 22.41 7.67 -6.95
C CYS A 345 23.11 6.92 -5.79
N VAL A 346 23.43 5.64 -5.97
CA VAL A 346 24.07 4.81 -4.93
C VAL A 346 25.54 4.61 -5.31
N GLY A 347 26.44 5.23 -4.57
CA GLY A 347 27.89 5.01 -4.72
C GLY A 347 28.39 3.84 -3.89
N GLY A 348 29.34 3.06 -4.40
CA GLY A 348 29.88 1.90 -3.70
C GLY A 348 28.86 0.77 -3.54
N LEU A 349 29.06 -0.12 -2.57
CA LEU A 349 28.15 -1.22 -2.21
C LEU A 349 27.74 -2.11 -3.41
N ALA A 350 28.66 -2.35 -4.36
CA ALA A 350 28.37 -2.99 -5.64
C ALA A 350 27.68 -4.37 -5.49
N HIS A 351 28.10 -5.19 -4.52
CA HIS A 351 27.51 -6.50 -4.25
C HIS A 351 26.04 -6.43 -3.82
N ILE A 352 25.65 -5.41 -3.03
CA ILE A 352 24.26 -5.19 -2.61
C ILE A 352 23.45 -4.63 -3.78
N GLN A 353 24.01 -3.69 -4.53
CA GLN A 353 23.35 -3.11 -5.70
C GLN A 353 23.01 -4.18 -6.75
N GLU A 354 23.91 -5.11 -7.04
CA GLU A 354 23.67 -6.19 -8.01
C GLU A 354 22.46 -7.05 -7.58
N TYR A 355 22.41 -7.44 -6.32
CA TYR A 355 21.28 -8.18 -5.78
C TYR A 355 19.96 -7.38 -5.83
N PHE A 356 20.01 -6.10 -5.52
CA PHE A 356 18.82 -5.25 -5.54
C PHE A 356 18.31 -4.97 -6.97
N LYS A 357 19.23 -4.86 -7.95
CA LYS A 357 18.88 -4.78 -9.38
C LYS A 357 18.17 -6.03 -9.87
N ASP A 358 18.62 -7.21 -9.44
CA ASP A 358 17.94 -8.48 -9.72
C ASP A 358 16.51 -8.50 -9.12
N ILE A 359 16.34 -8.04 -7.88
CA ILE A 359 15.01 -7.89 -7.26
C ILE A 359 14.13 -6.92 -8.06
N ALA A 360 14.66 -5.76 -8.44
CA ALA A 360 13.91 -4.77 -9.23
C ALA A 360 13.42 -5.37 -10.54
N GLN A 361 14.29 -6.11 -11.24
CA GLN A 361 13.94 -6.78 -12.49
C GLN A 361 12.87 -7.85 -12.28
N LYS A 362 12.99 -8.70 -11.25
CA LYS A 362 11.98 -9.71 -10.90
C LYS A 362 10.60 -9.09 -10.61
N ILE A 363 10.56 -7.95 -9.94
CA ILE A 363 9.31 -7.21 -9.70
C ILE A 363 8.72 -6.70 -11.03
N LEU A 364 9.55 -6.13 -11.92
CA LEU A 364 9.12 -5.65 -13.22
C LEU A 364 8.58 -6.76 -14.12
N ASP A 365 9.20 -7.94 -14.05
CA ASP A 365 8.81 -9.13 -14.83
C ASP A 365 7.61 -9.88 -14.22
N GLY A 366 7.13 -9.46 -13.04
CA GLY A 366 6.02 -10.11 -12.34
C GLY A 366 6.38 -11.43 -11.66
N GLN A 367 7.68 -11.74 -11.50
CA GLN A 367 8.17 -12.95 -10.84
C GLN A 367 8.15 -12.82 -9.30
N LEU A 368 7.04 -12.40 -8.75
CA LEU A 368 6.91 -12.01 -7.35
C LEU A 368 7.26 -13.11 -6.34
N ASN A 369 7.04 -14.36 -6.71
CA ASN A 369 7.31 -15.52 -5.82
C ASN A 369 8.81 -15.71 -5.51
N THR A 370 9.70 -15.14 -6.32
CA THR A 370 11.16 -15.21 -6.14
C THR A 370 11.75 -14.01 -5.42
N VAL A 371 10.94 -12.98 -5.16
CA VAL A 371 11.34 -11.77 -4.43
C VAL A 371 11.35 -12.07 -2.92
N PRO A 372 12.39 -11.66 -2.16
CA PRO A 372 12.40 -11.83 -0.71
C PRO A 372 11.26 -11.06 -0.05
N LYS A 373 10.69 -11.61 1.03
CA LYS A 373 9.64 -10.93 1.82
C LYS A 373 10.22 -9.73 2.57
N ALA A 374 11.34 -9.94 3.21
CA ALA A 374 11.98 -8.92 4.03
C ALA A 374 13.51 -8.96 3.90
N ILE A 375 14.10 -7.78 3.85
CA ILE A 375 15.55 -7.55 3.78
C ILE A 375 15.95 -6.69 4.97
N LEU A 376 17.00 -7.08 5.68
CA LEU A 376 17.58 -6.28 6.76
C LEU A 376 18.90 -5.67 6.31
N LEU A 377 19.02 -4.35 6.44
CA LEU A 377 20.25 -3.61 6.23
C LEU A 377 20.81 -3.19 7.58
N ALA A 378 21.96 -3.71 7.98
CA ALA A 378 22.58 -3.37 9.23
C ALA A 378 23.97 -2.77 9.04
N GLY A 379 24.32 -1.84 9.91
CA GLY A 379 25.64 -1.19 9.89
C GLY A 379 25.59 0.21 10.49
N PRO A 380 26.74 0.89 10.56
CA PRO A 380 26.85 2.22 11.12
C PRO A 380 25.92 3.24 10.46
N PRO A 381 25.53 4.34 11.14
CA PRO A 381 24.75 5.41 10.51
C PRO A 381 25.54 6.07 9.39
N GLY A 382 24.83 6.63 8.41
CA GLY A 382 25.45 7.35 7.28
C GLY A 382 26.09 6.48 6.18
N THR A 383 25.91 5.15 6.22
CA THR A 383 26.49 4.22 5.24
C THR A 383 25.60 3.96 4.01
N GLY A 384 24.45 4.62 3.87
CA GLY A 384 23.63 4.54 2.65
C GLY A 384 22.45 3.56 2.70
N LYS A 385 22.04 3.05 3.88
CA LYS A 385 20.93 2.09 4.02
C LYS A 385 19.62 2.59 3.40
N SER A 386 19.23 3.83 3.69
CA SER A 386 17.96 4.40 3.18
C SER A 386 18.00 4.67 1.68
N ILE A 387 19.13 5.12 1.13
CA ILE A 387 19.26 5.40 -0.29
C ILE A 387 19.22 4.12 -1.14
N LEU A 388 19.69 2.99 -0.61
CA LEU A 388 19.54 1.66 -1.22
C LEU A 388 18.06 1.26 -1.36
N ALA A 389 17.24 1.50 -0.33
CA ALA A 389 15.82 1.22 -0.37
C ALA A 389 15.08 2.13 -1.37
N GLU A 390 15.44 3.43 -1.40
CA GLU A 390 14.91 4.39 -2.36
C GLU A 390 15.24 3.98 -3.82
N ALA A 391 16.49 3.57 -4.07
CA ALA A 391 16.94 3.14 -5.38
C ALA A 391 16.19 1.89 -5.87
N LEU A 392 15.98 0.90 -4.99
CA LEU A 392 15.19 -0.28 -5.32
C LEU A 392 13.76 0.10 -5.72
N ALA A 393 13.10 0.94 -4.93
CA ALA A 393 11.72 1.35 -5.22
C ALA A 393 11.62 2.10 -6.56
N LYS A 394 12.60 2.96 -6.86
CA LYS A 394 12.65 3.72 -8.11
C LYS A 394 12.80 2.81 -9.32
N ASP A 395 13.77 1.89 -9.29
CA ASP A 395 14.08 1.03 -10.43
C ASP A 395 13.05 -0.09 -10.60
N ALA A 396 12.50 -0.61 -9.50
CA ALA A 396 11.35 -1.52 -9.53
C ALA A 396 10.03 -0.84 -9.93
N ARG A 397 10.00 0.51 -9.99
CA ARG A 397 8.80 1.33 -10.31
C ARG A 397 7.62 1.08 -9.38
N ILE A 398 7.88 0.76 -8.12
CA ILE A 398 6.86 0.55 -7.09
C ILE A 398 6.85 1.72 -6.10
N PRO A 399 5.69 2.02 -5.46
CA PRO A 399 5.65 3.01 -4.40
C PRO A 399 6.49 2.56 -3.21
N MET A 400 7.11 3.53 -2.53
CA MET A 400 7.83 3.32 -1.28
C MET A 400 7.14 4.11 -0.16
N VAL A 401 6.94 3.47 0.96
CA VAL A 401 6.43 4.11 2.18
C VAL A 401 7.40 3.89 3.34
N LYS A 402 7.56 4.93 4.14
CA LYS A 402 8.24 4.84 5.44
C LYS A 402 7.18 4.64 6.52
N MET A 403 7.33 3.58 7.29
CA MET A 403 6.49 3.33 8.45
C MET A 403 6.97 4.17 9.62
N THR A 404 6.09 5.00 10.16
CA THR A 404 6.37 5.81 11.34
C THR A 404 6.08 5.01 12.61
N ASN A 405 6.51 5.53 13.76
CA ASN A 405 6.34 4.83 15.04
C ASN A 405 4.84 4.65 15.37
N ILE A 406 4.40 3.39 15.55
CA ILE A 406 3.01 3.02 15.82
C ILE A 406 2.67 3.16 17.32
N ARG A 407 3.67 3.46 18.16
CA ARG A 407 3.49 3.55 19.62
C ARG A 407 2.73 4.83 19.98
N ASP A 408 1.43 4.72 20.15
CA ASP A 408 0.58 5.78 20.68
C ASP A 408 0.19 5.53 22.13
N LYS A 409 -0.13 6.62 22.85
CA LYS A 409 -0.46 6.62 24.28
C LYS A 409 -1.77 5.89 24.65
N TYR A 410 -2.56 5.41 23.67
CA TYR A 410 -3.89 4.84 23.92
C TYR A 410 -3.95 3.35 23.58
N VAL A 411 -4.22 2.53 24.59
CA VAL A 411 -4.44 1.08 24.47
C VAL A 411 -5.72 0.81 23.67
N GLY A 412 -5.65 -0.04 22.67
CA GLY A 412 -6.80 -0.43 21.82
C GLY A 412 -6.88 0.28 20.45
N GLU A 413 -6.49 1.54 20.33
CA GLU A 413 -6.39 2.21 19.02
C GLU A 413 -5.22 1.71 18.18
N SER A 414 -4.16 1.26 18.82
CA SER A 414 -2.94 0.84 18.15
C SER A 414 -3.11 -0.44 17.31
N GLU A 415 -3.92 -1.40 17.78
CA GLU A 415 -4.24 -2.62 17.00
C GLU A 415 -5.06 -2.28 15.75
N ARG A 416 -6.07 -1.41 15.89
CA ARG A 416 -6.88 -0.93 14.77
C ARG A 416 -6.04 -0.17 13.74
N LYS A 417 -5.15 0.71 14.21
CA LYS A 417 -4.23 1.47 13.34
C LYS A 417 -3.29 0.54 12.59
N LEU A 418 -2.76 -0.51 13.24
CA LEU A 418 -1.95 -1.50 12.56
C LEU A 418 -2.73 -2.22 11.45
N GLU A 419 -3.96 -2.69 11.70
CA GLU A 419 -4.77 -3.33 10.67
C GLU A 419 -5.07 -2.37 9.50
N LEU A 420 -5.33 -1.10 9.75
CA LEU A 420 -5.46 -0.08 8.70
C LEU A 420 -4.18 0.03 7.86
N VAL A 421 -3.01 0.06 8.51
CA VAL A 421 -1.72 0.08 7.82
C VAL A 421 -1.56 -1.18 6.96
N LEU A 422 -1.79 -2.37 7.51
CA LEU A 422 -1.64 -3.63 6.77
C LEU A 422 -2.60 -3.72 5.59
N ASN A 423 -3.85 -3.31 5.77
CA ASN A 423 -4.83 -3.26 4.69
C ASN A 423 -4.43 -2.24 3.61
N THR A 424 -3.92 -1.07 4.00
CA THR A 424 -3.39 -0.07 3.06
C THR A 424 -2.23 -0.64 2.25
N LEU A 425 -1.29 -1.35 2.90
CA LEU A 425 -0.17 -1.99 2.19
C LEU A 425 -0.64 -3.02 1.16
N LEU A 426 -1.63 -3.84 1.52
CA LEU A 426 -2.24 -4.81 0.60
C LEU A 426 -2.97 -4.14 -0.56
N ALA A 427 -3.62 -3.01 -0.30
CA ALA A 427 -4.30 -2.22 -1.32
C ALA A 427 -3.32 -1.64 -2.36
N TRP A 428 -2.12 -1.22 -1.91
CA TRP A 428 -1.12 -0.56 -2.75
C TRP A 428 -0.02 -1.49 -3.31
N GLN A 429 -0.20 -2.80 -3.22
CA GLN A 429 0.74 -3.81 -3.71
C GLN A 429 0.93 -3.77 -5.25
N PRO A 430 2.14 -4.00 -5.80
CA PRO A 430 3.37 -4.20 -5.07
C PRO A 430 3.89 -2.89 -4.48
N ILE A 431 4.33 -2.93 -3.22
CA ILE A 431 4.79 -1.78 -2.45
C ILE A 431 6.05 -2.13 -1.65
N LEU A 432 6.95 -1.15 -1.49
CA LEU A 432 8.11 -1.26 -0.62
C LEU A 432 7.84 -0.53 0.69
N VAL A 433 8.01 -1.22 1.81
CA VAL A 433 7.89 -0.66 3.16
C VAL A 433 9.27 -0.55 3.78
N PHE A 434 9.67 0.66 4.09
CA PHE A 434 10.93 0.95 4.76
C PHE A 434 10.69 1.25 6.24
N ILE A 435 11.39 0.55 7.11
CA ILE A 435 11.40 0.81 8.55
C ILE A 435 12.81 1.20 8.95
N ASP A 436 12.97 2.47 9.29
CA ASP A 436 14.22 2.99 9.80
C ASP A 436 14.32 2.75 11.30
N GLU A 437 15.54 2.49 11.79
CA GLU A 437 15.78 2.20 13.20
C GLU A 437 14.82 1.13 13.76
N ILE A 438 14.70 0.04 13.00
CA ILE A 438 13.73 -1.02 13.29
C ILE A 438 13.88 -1.62 14.69
N ASP A 439 15.07 -1.59 15.24
CA ASP A 439 15.41 -1.96 16.62
C ASP A 439 14.70 -1.06 17.64
N GLN A 440 14.45 0.21 17.33
CA GLN A 440 13.71 1.14 18.20
C GLN A 440 12.19 1.04 17.99
N VAL A 441 11.74 0.89 16.74
CA VAL A 441 10.32 0.79 16.40
C VAL A 441 9.69 -0.49 16.92
N LEU A 442 10.45 -1.59 16.87
CA LEU A 442 9.99 -2.95 17.17
C LEU A 442 10.85 -3.63 18.27
N GLY A 443 11.56 -2.83 19.08
CA GLY A 443 12.57 -3.25 20.04
C GLY A 443 12.10 -4.27 21.08
N GLN A 444 13.04 -4.73 21.89
CA GLN A 444 12.96 -5.88 22.83
C GLN A 444 11.59 -6.02 23.51
N ARG A 445 11.11 -7.26 23.57
CA ARG A 445 10.00 -7.62 24.47
C ARG A 445 10.35 -7.10 25.85
N VAL A 446 9.54 -6.17 26.36
CA VAL A 446 9.66 -5.71 27.74
C VAL A 446 9.68 -6.97 28.61
N THR A 447 10.81 -7.21 29.23
CA THR A 447 10.98 -8.32 30.16
C THR A 447 9.91 -8.23 31.23
N SER A 448 9.29 -9.35 31.51
CA SER A 448 8.06 -9.69 32.24
C SER A 448 7.86 -9.09 33.64
N GLN A 449 8.43 -7.96 33.99
CA GLN A 449 8.24 -7.33 35.31
C GLN A 449 7.33 -6.09 35.34
N GLU A 450 6.98 -5.49 34.19
CA GLU A 450 5.98 -4.42 34.15
C GLU A 450 4.65 -4.96 33.61
N GLN A 451 3.79 -5.45 34.50
CA GLN A 451 2.46 -6.00 34.20
C GLN A 451 1.44 -4.88 33.97
N GLY A 452 1.58 -4.08 32.91
CA GLY A 452 0.57 -3.10 32.50
C GLY A 452 -0.25 -3.58 31.28
N SER A 453 -1.50 -3.13 31.16
CA SER A 453 -2.37 -3.42 30.00
C SER A 453 -1.77 -2.92 28.65
N ALA A 454 -0.96 -1.87 28.68
CA ALA A 454 -0.22 -1.34 27.55
C ALA A 454 0.77 -2.35 26.97
N THR A 455 1.51 -3.05 27.80
CA THR A 455 2.52 -4.07 27.41
C THR A 455 1.88 -5.27 26.67
N LYS A 456 0.66 -5.65 27.04
CA LYS A 456 -0.06 -6.76 26.37
C LYS A 456 -0.55 -6.37 24.98
N SER A 457 -0.99 -5.13 24.78
CA SER A 457 -1.42 -4.61 23.48
C SER A 457 -0.23 -4.48 22.51
N GLU A 458 0.91 -3.96 22.99
CA GLU A 458 2.14 -3.88 22.20
C GLU A 458 2.63 -5.27 21.76
N ALA A 459 2.59 -6.27 22.66
CA ALA A 459 2.98 -7.64 22.34
C ALA A 459 2.07 -8.28 21.27
N ARG A 460 0.75 -7.97 21.29
CA ARG A 460 -0.18 -8.44 20.25
C ARG A 460 0.07 -7.77 18.90
N MET A 461 0.26 -6.45 18.89
CA MET A 461 0.60 -5.72 17.66
C MET A 461 1.89 -6.26 17.04
N PHE A 462 2.92 -6.46 17.86
CA PHE A 462 4.17 -7.04 17.42
C PHE A 462 3.97 -8.45 16.85
N GLY A 463 3.20 -9.30 17.57
CA GLY A 463 2.83 -10.63 17.08
C GLY A 463 2.11 -10.61 15.73
N ARG A 464 1.18 -9.69 15.55
CA ARG A 464 0.42 -9.52 14.31
C ARG A 464 1.31 -9.06 13.15
N LEU A 465 2.22 -8.12 13.40
CA LEU A 465 3.18 -7.68 12.40
C LEU A 465 4.13 -8.81 11.99
N LEU A 466 4.63 -9.60 12.96
CA LEU A 466 5.46 -10.77 12.68
C LEU A 466 4.73 -11.84 11.87
N GLU A 467 3.45 -12.05 12.15
CA GLU A 467 2.59 -12.96 11.37
C GLU A 467 2.49 -12.48 9.93
N PHE A 468 2.18 -11.20 9.73
CA PHE A 468 2.08 -10.61 8.40
C PHE A 468 3.40 -10.68 7.62
N LEU A 469 4.52 -10.33 8.26
CA LEU A 469 5.87 -10.46 7.68
C LEU A 469 6.21 -11.92 7.31
N GLY A 470 5.70 -12.87 8.08
CA GLY A 470 5.94 -14.30 7.86
C GLY A 470 5.07 -14.95 6.80
N ASP A 471 3.94 -14.35 6.43
CA ASP A 471 2.97 -14.96 5.51
C ASP A 471 3.48 -14.92 4.05
N ASP A 472 3.64 -16.11 3.45
CA ASP A 472 4.11 -16.25 2.06
C ASP A 472 3.10 -15.70 1.02
N LYS A 473 1.83 -15.51 1.38
CA LYS A 473 0.82 -14.91 0.51
C LYS A 473 1.16 -13.48 0.09
N HIS A 474 1.98 -12.79 0.88
CA HIS A 474 2.39 -11.41 0.65
C HIS A 474 3.76 -11.28 -0.01
N ARG A 475 4.43 -12.41 -0.33
CA ARG A 475 5.74 -12.46 -0.98
C ARG A 475 5.75 -11.68 -2.28
N GLY A 476 6.70 -10.75 -2.44
CA GLY A 476 6.84 -9.87 -3.61
C GLY A 476 5.73 -8.82 -3.78
N LYS A 477 4.62 -8.95 -3.05
CA LYS A 477 3.54 -7.97 -3.04
C LYS A 477 3.83 -6.83 -2.06
N VAL A 478 4.33 -7.17 -0.88
CA VAL A 478 4.83 -6.21 0.11
C VAL A 478 6.29 -6.58 0.40
N VAL A 479 7.21 -5.73 -0.03
CA VAL A 479 8.65 -5.93 0.17
C VAL A 479 9.09 -5.08 1.36
N TRP A 480 9.53 -5.73 2.43
CA TRP A 480 9.97 -5.05 3.64
C TRP A 480 11.48 -4.82 3.62
N ILE A 481 11.91 -3.59 3.92
CA ILE A 481 13.31 -3.27 4.16
C ILE A 481 13.42 -2.65 5.55
N GLY A 482 14.07 -3.34 6.46
CA GLY A 482 14.45 -2.81 7.76
C GLY A 482 15.87 -2.26 7.74
N ALA A 483 16.09 -1.11 8.37
CA ALA A 483 17.42 -0.58 8.63
C ALA A 483 17.70 -0.53 10.13
N THR A 484 18.87 -0.95 10.56
CA THR A 484 19.30 -0.90 11.97
C THR A 484 20.78 -0.60 12.11
N ASN A 485 21.13 0.09 13.17
CA ASN A 485 22.51 0.26 13.61
C ASN A 485 22.88 -0.73 14.72
N ARG A 486 21.89 -1.35 15.35
CA ARG A 486 22.04 -2.23 16.52
C ARG A 486 21.24 -3.53 16.34
N PRO A 487 21.67 -4.41 15.41
CA PRO A 487 20.95 -5.67 15.17
C PRO A 487 20.94 -6.59 16.41
N ASP A 488 21.85 -6.40 17.34
CA ASP A 488 21.91 -7.12 18.61
C ASP A 488 20.79 -6.75 19.60
N GLN A 489 20.07 -5.66 19.35
CA GLN A 489 18.90 -5.25 20.14
C GLN A 489 17.58 -5.80 19.58
N MET A 490 17.60 -6.44 18.42
CA MET A 490 16.41 -7.01 17.80
C MET A 490 16.09 -8.39 18.40
N ASP A 491 14.77 -8.68 18.52
CA ASP A 491 14.26 -9.99 18.92
C ASP A 491 14.60 -11.05 17.85
N ASP A 492 15.03 -12.25 18.29
CA ASP A 492 15.38 -13.37 17.41
C ASP A 492 14.21 -13.79 16.50
N ALA A 493 12.95 -13.70 16.98
CA ALA A 493 11.79 -14.01 16.18
C ALA A 493 11.64 -13.03 15.02
N MET A 494 11.98 -11.76 15.23
CA MET A 494 12.02 -10.73 14.21
C MET A 494 13.14 -10.98 13.20
N LEU A 495 14.37 -11.24 13.69
CA LEU A 495 15.53 -11.52 12.84
C LEU A 495 15.29 -12.72 11.90
N ARG A 496 14.50 -13.72 12.32
CA ARG A 496 14.14 -14.88 11.49
C ARG A 496 13.15 -14.56 10.38
N ARG A 497 12.46 -13.42 10.42
CA ARG A 497 11.52 -13.00 9.36
C ARG A 497 12.22 -12.35 8.18
N PHE A 498 13.48 -11.92 8.33
CA PHE A 498 14.26 -11.37 7.24
C PHE A 498 14.94 -12.48 6.43
N ASP A 499 14.51 -12.64 5.19
CA ASP A 499 15.05 -13.65 4.26
C ASP A 499 16.53 -13.38 3.94
N ARG A 500 16.91 -12.09 3.84
CA ARG A 500 18.25 -11.63 3.55
C ARG A 500 18.69 -10.54 4.52
N LYS A 501 19.95 -10.60 4.92
CA LYS A 501 20.57 -9.66 5.86
C LYS A 501 21.90 -9.21 5.30
N PHE A 502 22.03 -7.91 5.07
CA PHE A 502 23.19 -7.30 4.43
C PHE A 502 23.94 -6.40 5.42
N PRO A 503 25.26 -6.60 5.58
CA PRO A 503 26.12 -5.65 6.26
C PRO A 503 26.40 -4.46 5.33
N VAL A 504 26.03 -3.27 5.76
CA VAL A 504 26.27 -2.00 5.05
C VAL A 504 27.36 -1.25 5.80
N LEU A 505 28.60 -1.42 5.34
CA LEU A 505 29.79 -0.92 6.01
C LEU A 505 30.24 0.45 5.49
N LEU A 506 31.24 1.05 6.14
CA LEU A 506 31.89 2.26 5.66
C LEU A 506 32.56 2.03 4.30
N PRO A 507 32.74 3.06 3.48
CA PRO A 507 33.44 2.97 2.20
C PRO A 507 34.97 2.97 2.40
N TYR A 508 35.50 1.87 2.93
CA TYR A 508 36.94 1.76 3.24
C TYR A 508 37.84 1.89 2.02
N GLU A 509 37.40 1.40 0.86
CA GLU A 509 38.16 1.48 -0.38
C GLU A 509 38.00 2.84 -1.07
N SER A 510 39.10 3.43 -1.58
CA SER A 510 39.07 4.70 -2.32
C SER A 510 38.12 4.65 -3.51
N ASN A 511 38.08 3.54 -4.25
CA ASN A 511 37.19 3.34 -5.38
C ASN A 511 35.70 3.42 -4.99
N ASN A 512 35.32 2.93 -3.80
CA ASN A 512 33.95 3.05 -3.29
C ASN A 512 33.61 4.51 -2.95
N ARG A 513 34.55 5.26 -2.36
CA ARG A 513 34.40 6.70 -2.09
C ARG A 513 34.30 7.52 -3.38
N LYS A 514 35.11 7.19 -4.40
CA LYS A 514 35.01 7.79 -5.71
C LYS A 514 33.60 7.62 -6.31
N LYS A 515 33.06 6.39 -6.27
CA LYS A 515 31.70 6.13 -6.76
C LYS A 515 30.63 6.90 -5.98
N ILE A 516 30.84 7.16 -4.69
CA ILE A 516 29.95 8.01 -3.90
C ILE A 516 30.00 9.45 -4.39
N LEU A 517 31.21 9.99 -4.68
CA LEU A 517 31.37 11.33 -5.23
C LEU A 517 30.76 11.48 -6.64
N GLU A 518 30.87 10.45 -7.47
CA GLU A 518 30.20 10.38 -8.77
C GLU A 518 28.66 10.41 -8.61
N ALA A 519 28.11 9.61 -7.70
CA ALA A 519 26.69 9.57 -7.41
C ALA A 519 26.15 10.91 -6.87
N PHE A 520 26.94 11.67 -6.13
CA PHE A 520 26.57 13.02 -5.70
C PHE A 520 26.31 13.94 -6.88
N LYS A 521 27.17 13.90 -7.90
CA LYS A 521 27.02 14.68 -9.13
C LYS A 521 25.84 14.22 -9.97
N ASP A 522 25.60 12.90 -10.04
CA ASP A 522 24.61 12.28 -10.94
C ASP A 522 23.17 12.40 -10.46
N GLY A 523 22.92 12.89 -9.24
CA GLY A 523 21.56 13.15 -8.81
C GLY A 523 21.32 13.32 -7.31
N THR A 524 22.26 12.95 -6.45
CA THR A 524 22.07 13.07 -5.00
C THR A 524 22.14 14.52 -4.53
N ILE A 525 23.09 15.29 -5.06
CA ILE A 525 23.24 16.72 -4.73
C ILE A 525 22.87 17.56 -5.96
N LYS A 526 21.83 18.38 -5.81
CA LYS A 526 21.40 19.28 -6.89
C LYS A 526 22.42 20.38 -7.14
N ASP A 527 22.56 20.73 -8.42
CA ASP A 527 23.39 21.85 -8.88
C ASP A 527 24.90 21.67 -8.61
N LEU A 528 25.36 20.45 -8.23
CA LEU A 528 26.77 20.11 -8.07
C LEU A 528 27.44 19.91 -9.45
N GLY A 529 28.62 20.48 -9.60
CA GLY A 529 29.56 20.24 -10.69
C GLY A 529 30.99 20.08 -10.16
N TYR A 530 31.80 19.32 -10.85
CA TYR A 530 33.24 19.23 -10.60
C TYR A 530 34.02 19.95 -11.72
N ALA A 531 35.15 20.59 -11.36
CA ALA A 531 35.99 21.27 -12.31
C ALA A 531 36.52 20.29 -13.37
N GLU A 532 36.72 20.78 -14.60
CA GLU A 532 37.35 19.98 -15.66
C GLU A 532 38.74 19.52 -15.23
N GLY A 533 39.03 18.22 -15.36
CA GLY A 533 40.29 17.61 -14.94
C GLY A 533 40.44 17.33 -13.46
N LEU A 534 39.38 17.50 -12.63
CA LEU A 534 39.44 17.11 -11.22
C LEU A 534 39.59 15.59 -11.10
N ASP A 535 40.66 15.14 -10.47
CA ASP A 535 40.87 13.73 -10.16
C ASP A 535 40.09 13.33 -8.92
N LEU A 536 39.01 12.57 -9.14
CA LEU A 536 38.14 12.06 -8.04
C LEU A 536 38.84 10.98 -7.19
N ASP A 537 39.90 10.34 -7.68
CA ASP A 537 40.66 9.37 -6.89
C ASP A 537 41.47 10.08 -5.80
N GLU A 538 42.06 11.25 -6.14
CA GLU A 538 42.72 12.07 -5.14
C GLU A 538 41.73 12.62 -4.08
N VAL A 539 40.57 13.10 -4.53
CA VAL A 539 39.49 13.58 -3.63
C VAL A 539 38.98 12.46 -2.73
N ALA A 540 38.80 11.25 -3.27
CA ALA A 540 38.40 10.08 -2.53
C ALA A 540 39.43 9.69 -1.44
N THR A 541 40.71 9.94 -1.73
CA THR A 541 41.79 9.68 -0.75
C THR A 541 41.75 10.69 0.40
N LEU A 542 41.45 11.98 0.12
CA LEU A 542 41.29 13.00 1.16
C LEU A 542 40.15 12.66 2.12
N MET A 543 39.13 11.94 1.66
CA MET A 543 37.95 11.57 2.41
C MET A 543 38.04 10.17 3.05
N ASP A 544 39.27 9.69 3.33
CA ASP A 544 39.43 8.41 4.02
C ASP A 544 38.82 8.40 5.42
N GLY A 545 38.16 7.29 5.76
CA GLY A 545 37.49 7.11 7.04
C GLY A 545 36.13 7.77 7.19
N TYR A 546 35.69 8.63 6.28
CA TYR A 546 34.35 9.24 6.36
C TYR A 546 33.25 8.33 5.82
N THR A 547 32.04 8.48 6.39
CA THR A 547 30.81 7.84 5.90
C THR A 547 30.27 8.58 4.69
N GLY A 548 29.34 7.96 3.94
CA GLY A 548 28.69 8.62 2.80
C GLY A 548 27.95 9.91 3.18
N SER A 549 27.30 9.95 4.35
CA SER A 549 26.62 11.17 4.83
C SER A 549 27.59 12.25 5.26
N GLU A 550 28.73 11.91 5.84
CA GLU A 550 29.76 12.88 6.18
C GLU A 550 30.41 13.46 4.91
N MET A 551 30.68 12.62 3.92
CA MET A 551 31.16 13.05 2.60
C MET A 551 30.14 14.00 1.93
N GLU A 552 28.84 13.68 1.98
CA GLU A 552 27.76 14.55 1.47
C GLU A 552 27.81 15.93 2.16
N GLN A 553 27.94 15.94 3.49
CA GLN A 553 28.00 17.19 4.26
C GLN A 553 29.26 18.02 3.94
N ILE A 554 30.42 17.37 3.74
CA ILE A 554 31.65 18.04 3.33
C ILE A 554 31.46 18.73 1.97
N ILE A 555 30.87 18.03 0.99
CA ILE A 555 30.60 18.58 -0.34
C ILE A 555 29.61 19.76 -0.25
N ILE A 556 28.54 19.63 0.53
CA ILE A 556 27.59 20.73 0.76
C ILE A 556 28.26 21.94 1.40
N ASN A 557 29.16 21.72 2.36
CA ASN A 557 29.92 22.79 3.00
C ASN A 557 30.86 23.48 1.98
N ALA A 558 31.53 22.70 1.12
CA ALA A 558 32.35 23.23 0.05
C ALA A 558 31.54 24.10 -0.93
N MET A 559 30.34 23.63 -1.31
CA MET A 559 29.42 24.39 -2.17
C MET A 559 28.95 25.70 -1.51
N SER A 560 28.70 25.66 -0.22
CA SER A 560 28.21 26.82 0.54
C SER A 560 29.28 27.90 0.76
N ALA A 561 30.58 27.50 0.71
CA ALA A 561 31.69 28.40 0.84
C ALA A 561 31.99 29.19 -0.44
N GLN A 562 31.44 28.77 -1.59
CA GLN A 562 31.66 29.46 -2.87
C GLN A 562 30.92 30.79 -2.90
N PRO A 563 31.57 31.89 -3.33
CA PRO A 563 30.91 33.16 -3.51
C PRO A 563 29.80 33.04 -4.56
N GLN A 564 28.60 33.61 -4.26
CA GLN A 564 27.44 33.57 -5.16
C GLN A 564 27.64 34.38 -6.46
N ASN A 565 28.75 34.20 -7.14
CA ASN A 565 29.01 34.78 -8.45
C ASN A 565 28.41 33.90 -9.58
N SER A 566 27.12 33.55 -9.40
CA SER A 566 26.37 32.89 -10.46
C SER A 566 25.94 33.89 -11.52
N THR A 567 26.58 33.84 -12.70
CA THR A 567 25.96 34.39 -13.90
C THR A 567 24.63 33.69 -14.13
N PRO A 568 23.56 34.40 -14.55
CA PRO A 568 22.21 33.86 -14.67
C PRO A 568 22.02 32.63 -15.57
N GLN A 569 23.07 32.16 -16.23
CA GLN A 569 23.00 31.12 -17.26
C GLN A 569 23.49 29.72 -16.85
N THR A 570 24.19 29.56 -15.70
CA THR A 570 24.62 28.22 -15.24
C THR A 570 24.33 28.09 -13.75
N LYS A 571 23.27 27.34 -13.41
CA LYS A 571 22.86 27.05 -12.03
C LYS A 571 23.84 26.13 -11.27
N LYS A 572 24.85 25.55 -11.88
CA LYS A 572 25.75 24.58 -11.25
C LYS A 572 26.90 25.27 -10.52
N ILE A 573 27.10 24.85 -9.26
CA ILE A 573 28.29 25.24 -8.47
C ILE A 573 29.38 24.23 -8.79
N VAL A 574 30.51 24.73 -9.33
CA VAL A 574 31.63 23.90 -9.75
C VAL A 574 32.71 23.92 -8.68
N LEU A 575 33.00 22.76 -8.08
CA LEU A 575 34.03 22.62 -7.06
C LEU A 575 35.36 22.17 -7.67
N ASN A 576 36.43 22.76 -7.20
CA ASN A 576 37.78 22.29 -7.46
C ASN A 576 38.35 21.49 -6.27
N LYS A 577 39.60 20.97 -6.39
CA LYS A 577 40.24 20.14 -5.38
C LYS A 577 40.46 20.93 -4.05
N ASP A 578 40.86 22.18 -4.17
CA ASP A 578 41.20 23.01 -3.00
C ASP A 578 39.92 23.36 -2.20
N ASP A 579 38.82 23.63 -2.88
CA ASP A 579 37.53 23.86 -2.23
C ASP A 579 37.09 22.66 -1.37
N ILE A 580 37.29 21.44 -1.91
CA ILE A 580 36.92 20.21 -1.22
C ILE A 580 37.91 19.92 -0.08
N ARG A 581 39.22 20.13 -0.31
CA ARG A 581 40.24 19.99 0.73
C ARG A 581 39.98 20.92 1.91
N ASP A 582 39.74 22.19 1.66
CA ASP A 582 39.46 23.19 2.69
C ASP A 582 38.22 22.83 3.51
N ALA A 583 37.20 22.30 2.86
CA ALA A 583 36.00 21.84 3.55
C ALA A 583 36.27 20.56 4.39
N THR A 584 37.11 19.64 3.86
CA THR A 584 37.47 18.42 4.58
C THR A 584 38.32 18.71 5.80
N ASP A 585 39.32 19.61 5.66
CA ASP A 585 40.21 20.00 6.77
C ASP A 585 39.48 20.71 7.92
N LYS A 586 38.36 21.37 7.61
CA LYS A 586 37.50 22.03 8.60
C LYS A 586 36.43 21.12 9.16
N PHE A 587 36.23 19.93 8.61
CA PHE A 587 35.18 19.03 9.05
C PHE A 587 35.65 18.14 10.21
N ILE A 588 34.92 18.18 11.31
CA ILE A 588 35.18 17.34 12.48
C ILE A 588 34.07 16.30 12.58
N ALA A 589 34.40 15.03 12.39
CA ALA A 589 33.46 13.92 12.53
C ALA A 589 33.01 13.78 13.99
N SER A 590 31.72 13.94 14.23
CA SER A 590 31.12 13.84 15.56
C SER A 590 30.66 12.40 15.83
N ARG A 591 31.60 11.46 15.96
CA ARG A 591 31.28 10.04 16.15
C ARG A 591 32.24 9.37 17.13
N ASN A 592 31.77 8.27 17.75
CA ASN A 592 32.61 7.35 18.53
C ASN A 592 33.08 6.22 17.59
N GLU A 593 34.35 6.16 17.28
CA GLU A 593 34.93 5.17 16.36
C GLU A 593 34.77 3.73 16.86
N ASP A 594 34.94 3.47 18.16
CA ASP A 594 34.74 2.16 18.74
C ASP A 594 33.29 1.68 18.58
N MET A 595 32.32 2.60 18.66
CA MET A 595 30.91 2.29 18.42
C MET A 595 30.65 1.92 16.95
N TYR A 596 31.24 2.68 15.99
CA TYR A 596 31.12 2.37 14.56
C TYR A 596 31.76 1.05 14.18
N LEU A 597 32.91 0.74 14.81
CA LEU A 597 33.55 -0.56 14.67
C LEU A 597 32.68 -1.68 15.20
N LEU A 598 32.11 -1.52 16.40
CA LEU A 598 31.16 -2.48 16.98
C LEU A 598 29.96 -2.73 16.08
N GLN A 599 29.33 -1.66 15.58
CA GLN A 599 28.17 -1.75 14.68
C GLN A 599 28.51 -2.46 13.36
N SER A 600 29.73 -2.27 12.85
CA SER A 600 30.23 -2.96 11.65
C SER A 600 30.41 -4.47 11.90
N LEU A 601 30.99 -4.85 13.03
CA LEU A 601 31.16 -6.26 13.39
C LEU A 601 29.82 -6.94 13.69
N LEU A 602 28.87 -6.26 14.35
CA LEU A 602 27.52 -6.74 14.57
C LEU A 602 26.76 -6.95 13.25
N ALA A 603 26.98 -6.08 12.27
CA ALA A 603 26.40 -6.21 10.93
C ALA A 603 26.96 -7.45 10.20
N LEU A 604 28.25 -7.73 10.33
CA LEU A 604 28.87 -8.94 9.78
C LEU A 604 28.36 -10.22 10.46
N ASP A 605 28.23 -10.22 11.80
CA ASP A 605 27.77 -11.38 12.57
C ASP A 605 26.33 -11.79 12.22
N MET A 606 25.46 -10.83 11.92
CA MET A 606 24.08 -11.11 11.55
C MET A 606 23.90 -11.59 10.12
N CYS A 607 24.93 -11.46 9.26
CA CYS A 607 24.85 -11.85 7.86
C CYS A 607 24.50 -13.34 7.71
N ASN A 608 23.57 -13.64 6.81
CA ASN A 608 23.05 -15.00 6.64
C ASN A 608 23.37 -15.63 5.28
N HIS A 609 24.11 -14.93 4.42
CA HIS A 609 24.47 -15.44 3.09
C HIS A 609 25.85 -14.91 2.65
N ILE A 610 26.65 -15.77 2.02
CA ILE A 610 28.02 -15.42 1.61
C ILE A 610 28.02 -14.26 0.59
N ASP A 611 27.10 -14.29 -0.38
CA ASP A 611 27.02 -13.24 -1.42
C ASP A 611 26.60 -11.87 -0.85
N ALA A 612 26.10 -11.82 0.37
CA ALA A 612 25.78 -10.58 1.05
C ALA A 612 26.99 -9.93 1.72
N LEU A 613 28.09 -10.65 1.87
CA LEU A 613 29.32 -10.12 2.46
C LEU A 613 30.07 -9.25 1.46
N PRO A 614 30.74 -8.19 1.92
CA PRO A 614 31.62 -7.39 1.07
C PRO A 614 32.83 -8.20 0.62
N LYS A 615 33.44 -7.81 -0.48
CA LYS A 615 34.67 -8.45 -0.94
C LYS A 615 35.81 -8.22 0.07
N PRO A 616 36.59 -9.26 0.47
CA PRO A 616 37.63 -9.11 1.46
C PRO A 616 38.65 -8.01 1.12
N ASP A 617 39.03 -7.91 -0.16
CA ASP A 617 40.02 -6.92 -0.63
C ASP A 617 39.57 -5.46 -0.47
N SER A 618 38.26 -5.23 -0.32
CA SER A 618 37.70 -3.89 -0.10
C SER A 618 37.68 -3.47 1.38
N LEU A 619 38.23 -4.27 2.27
CA LEU A 619 38.17 -4.07 3.71
C LEU A 619 39.55 -3.85 4.33
N PRO A 620 39.65 -3.12 5.47
CA PRO A 620 40.86 -3.04 6.27
C PRO A 620 41.29 -4.42 6.76
N ASP A 621 42.57 -4.58 7.05
CA ASP A 621 43.15 -5.89 7.51
C ASP A 621 42.40 -6.46 8.70
N SER A 622 41.94 -5.62 9.62
CA SER A 622 41.16 -6.02 10.80
C SER A 622 39.83 -6.72 10.50
N PHE A 623 39.23 -6.43 9.33
CA PHE A 623 37.99 -7.08 8.89
C PHE A 623 38.25 -8.15 7.82
N ARG A 624 39.33 -8.00 7.06
CA ARG A 624 39.64 -8.87 5.92
C ARG A 624 39.75 -10.34 6.34
N GLU A 625 40.53 -10.65 7.37
CA GLU A 625 40.72 -12.01 7.85
C GLU A 625 39.40 -12.66 8.30
N ILE A 626 38.58 -11.89 9.01
CA ILE A 626 37.26 -12.35 9.47
C ILE A 626 36.35 -12.65 8.26
N VAL A 627 36.30 -11.76 7.28
CA VAL A 627 35.40 -11.91 6.10
C VAL A 627 35.92 -13.03 5.19
N VAL A 628 37.23 -13.20 5.02
CA VAL A 628 37.85 -14.38 4.34
C VAL A 628 37.35 -15.66 4.98
N GLY A 629 37.43 -15.75 6.30
CA GLY A 629 36.97 -16.94 7.04
C GLY A 629 35.43 -17.16 6.90
N LEU A 630 34.63 -16.08 6.92
CA LEU A 630 33.18 -16.16 6.74
C LEU A 630 32.76 -16.54 5.31
N THR A 631 33.57 -16.22 4.29
CA THR A 631 33.32 -16.58 2.90
C THR A 631 33.87 -17.94 2.48
N ASP A 632 34.66 -18.62 3.35
CA ASP A 632 35.18 -19.95 3.05
C ASP A 632 34.03 -20.96 2.88
N LEU A 633 34.14 -21.83 1.87
CA LEU A 633 33.14 -22.88 1.62
C LEU A 633 33.14 -23.99 2.69
N ASP A 634 34.25 -24.14 3.43
CA ASP A 634 34.33 -25.09 4.56
C ASP A 634 33.53 -24.58 5.77
N ARG A 635 32.54 -25.36 6.16
CA ARG A 635 31.66 -25.03 7.29
C ARG A 635 32.42 -24.89 8.61
N LYS A 636 33.50 -25.66 8.82
CA LYS A 636 34.29 -25.58 10.06
C LYS A 636 35.04 -24.26 10.15
N LYS A 637 35.73 -23.86 9.09
CA LYS A 637 36.41 -22.58 9.03
C LYS A 637 35.45 -21.37 9.21
N ARG A 638 34.28 -21.43 8.61
CA ARG A 638 33.24 -20.40 8.84
C ARG A 638 32.79 -20.33 10.31
N GLN A 639 32.69 -21.47 10.99
CA GLN A 639 32.35 -21.51 12.40
C GLN A 639 33.47 -20.93 13.28
N GLU A 640 34.74 -21.19 12.93
CA GLU A 640 35.89 -20.61 13.62
C GLU A 640 35.91 -19.08 13.42
N ALA A 641 35.83 -18.59 12.20
CA ALA A 641 35.74 -17.16 11.92
C ALA A 641 34.59 -16.48 12.65
N LYS A 642 33.41 -17.15 12.75
CA LYS A 642 32.27 -16.62 13.49
C LYS A 642 32.54 -16.55 15.01
N ARG A 643 33.28 -17.48 15.59
CA ARG A 643 33.70 -17.41 16.99
C ARG A 643 34.70 -16.29 17.24
N GLU A 644 35.66 -16.09 16.34
CA GLU A 644 36.62 -14.99 16.42
C GLU A 644 35.88 -13.63 16.35
N LEU A 645 34.95 -13.48 15.41
CA LEU A 645 34.10 -12.30 15.30
C LEU A 645 33.34 -12.01 16.61
N GLN A 646 32.72 -13.03 17.24
CA GLN A 646 32.00 -12.89 18.49
C GLN A 646 32.91 -12.53 19.66
N THR A 647 34.16 -13.03 19.65
CA THR A 647 35.16 -12.65 20.64
C THR A 647 35.54 -11.19 20.53
N GLU A 648 35.75 -10.70 19.31
CA GLU A 648 36.09 -9.28 19.09
C GLU A 648 34.92 -8.35 19.43
N ILE A 649 33.68 -8.74 19.09
CA ILE A 649 32.47 -8.01 19.52
C ILE A 649 32.42 -7.89 21.03
N THR A 650 32.70 -8.99 21.76
CA THR A 650 32.68 -9.00 23.22
C THR A 650 33.76 -8.09 23.79
N ARG A 651 34.97 -8.12 23.23
CA ARG A 651 36.10 -7.25 23.61
C ARG A 651 35.73 -5.77 23.46
N LEU A 652 35.14 -5.37 22.32
CA LEU A 652 34.72 -4.00 22.07
C LEU A 652 33.60 -3.55 23.00
N ARG A 653 32.63 -4.42 23.30
CA ARG A 653 31.58 -4.12 24.28
C ARG A 653 32.15 -3.77 25.66
N ILE A 654 33.13 -4.55 26.11
CA ILE A 654 33.81 -4.29 27.39
C ILE A 654 34.55 -2.95 27.32
N LYS A 655 35.29 -2.68 26.25
CA LYS A 655 36.02 -1.42 26.07
C LYS A 655 35.06 -0.20 26.11
N ILE A 656 33.95 -0.26 25.39
CA ILE A 656 32.95 0.83 25.32
C ILE A 656 32.25 1.02 26.68
N ALA A 657 32.03 -0.04 27.44
CA ALA A 657 31.39 0.04 28.75
C ALA A 657 32.30 0.67 29.83
N HIS A 658 33.63 0.64 29.62
CA HIS A 658 34.62 1.22 30.54
C HIS A 658 35.03 2.66 30.16
N ASN A 659 34.71 3.13 28.96
CA ASN A 659 34.85 4.53 28.51
C ASN A 659 33.56 5.31 28.70
#